data_4ac3560d18ce428be9459d0ad70a3f68
#
_entry.id   4ac3560d18ce428be9459d0ad70a3f68
#
_cell.length_a   1.000
_cell.length_b   1.000
_cell.length_c   1.000
_cell.angle_alpha   90.00
_cell.angle_beta   90.00
_cell.angle_gamma   90.00
#
_symmetry.space_group_name_H-M   'P 1'
#
loop_
_entity.id
_entity.type
_entity.pdbx_description
1 polymer ?
#
loop_
_entity_poly.entity_id
_entity_poly.type
_entity_poly.pdbx_seq_one_letter_code
_entity_poly.pdbx_strand_id
1 'polypeptide(L)'
;QDAMVEINDSLPGGIQLPRKDVTEALRKALSNSPSCHLLGNSGSGKSAIVKKYAAELESTGGEIVWIKAERWDSINSDLSHLLDVLVRCRKSSALLVVDALECLKSQMFNSLAKMVATLERIENSPWTIIFVCQALDWNRVSSHFLSYLGGSSILRNRVKCELLAKEDLELICNSSPTVKRLFQDLKLRKLLSTPKMLDVLLSGQIIEGLPIAGEPDLVDWWWAQQVRGANNISSQERVARDLAYHMANELCTELPLDYVAGAETAADILIRNRVLQRTQDGLLRFEHDLLADWSRVIFLKGLGQDKLKFLKEHFENPPWQRAVRILSQHYLDRVSDLSKWRNFIKISGAIEQESDKLDAETLQIIDVWLEGIIFSLEPRQILMELSDDLFANDGWLLRRMIRRLMIVGTIPDPVFQKRIAEVDTKLAEQIINRYRLPWWPVWSPTIDFLVSFPDQVTDMLPVELGEIAEMWARFEDYIKLEWPELAGIVMLNAEKELRREASGEFRHDKGSAYIGRGSQGRKTIYAGSLLAANQQPDRAIKLLSKAAGIIPWEDGDTEPDTQLSWLGEWEEPKSIFSRRSGVEHPPTSWPDGPIRKTSSDFFNAWFDSNASIRLFRLFPDAANKATLGFLLDWPKRTLSPREYHGIDKDHYGFSFLEDHDMYPPFYTKGPFLHYLRIEWEHAMDLIVKLINFATDRYYDWWYSNGPESLTFPTEYGEVPWFGNQQVYGWSRFHMNTVEVVGCALMAFEKWLEEQIDKKESIAKPIQFLYEQGRSLAFAGVLIALGKRHPELFLVELKPLLFVRELYMLDSHTVMENLGTSFWFHDGEVINNLRREWESMDGRQTHLHELAYKWMVESEDFRRTFNEVASTWRAQTDELPDNSEERLSLLRWAARFDWSNWKKFTLDDGRVGWQCELPDDLRDIEGENEFQQRQALMSIPYQCREWLEKRTILSHNQLNEIWEQLHHWTGIERASEQMGNEKKTILQDHRHARAALLAVLLSIGNDWLNKDASRRPW
;
A
#
# COMPACT_ATOMS: atom_id res chain seq x y z
N GLN A 1 -30.36 -33.65 1.98
CA GLN A 1 -31.09 -33.97 3.23
C GLN A 1 -30.19 -34.70 4.24
N ASP A 2 -29.42 -35.71 3.80
CA ASP A 2 -28.59 -36.54 4.69
C ASP A 2 -27.58 -35.73 5.51
N ALA A 3 -26.91 -34.75 4.90
CA ALA A 3 -25.95 -33.89 5.61
C ALA A 3 -26.61 -33.02 6.71
N MET A 4 -27.85 -32.63 6.52
CA MET A 4 -28.60 -31.84 7.53
C MET A 4 -29.08 -32.69 8.70
N VAL A 5 -29.46 -33.96 8.45
CA VAL A 5 -29.90 -34.89 9.51
C VAL A 5 -28.78 -35.17 10.49
N GLU A 6 -27.54 -35.19 10.01
CA GLU A 6 -26.34 -35.49 10.79
C GLU A 6 -25.91 -34.36 11.74
N ILE A 7 -26.40 -33.12 11.54
CA ILE A 7 -26.03 -31.97 12.36
C ILE A 7 -26.95 -31.89 13.60
N ASN A 8 -26.37 -31.99 14.78
CA ASN A 8 -27.12 -31.79 16.02
C ASN A 8 -27.30 -30.27 16.27
N ASP A 9 -28.55 -29.82 16.42
CA ASP A 9 -28.94 -28.41 16.62
C ASP A 9 -29.50 -28.13 18.04
N SER A 10 -29.45 -29.12 18.94
CA SER A 10 -29.90 -29.01 20.33
C SER A 10 -28.88 -29.58 21.31
N LEU A 11 -28.78 -28.96 22.50
CA LEU A 11 -28.01 -29.47 23.61
C LEU A 11 -28.73 -30.62 24.29
N PRO A 12 -28.03 -31.44 25.10
CA PRO A 12 -28.64 -32.50 25.92
C PRO A 12 -29.80 -31.95 26.75
N GLY A 13 -30.90 -32.74 26.81
CA GLY A 13 -32.15 -32.27 27.41
C GLY A 13 -33.06 -31.49 26.47
N GLY A 14 -32.74 -31.42 25.17
CA GLY A 14 -33.57 -30.78 24.16
C GLY A 14 -33.49 -29.24 24.16
N ILE A 15 -32.46 -28.68 24.78
CA ILE A 15 -32.28 -27.23 24.87
C ILE A 15 -31.85 -26.70 23.51
N GLN A 16 -32.70 -25.91 22.87
CA GLN A 16 -32.40 -25.23 21.63
C GLN A 16 -31.88 -23.81 21.91
N LEU A 17 -30.73 -23.45 21.31
CA LEU A 17 -30.14 -22.14 21.43
C LEU A 17 -30.69 -21.19 20.33
N PRO A 18 -31.27 -20.05 20.68
CA PRO A 18 -31.82 -19.11 19.70
C PRO A 18 -30.79 -18.52 18.76
N ARG A 19 -29.59 -18.16 19.24
CA ARG A 19 -28.49 -17.51 18.47
C ARG A 19 -29.00 -16.40 17.57
N LYS A 20 -29.89 -15.55 18.09
CA LYS A 20 -30.57 -14.49 17.35
C LYS A 20 -29.56 -13.52 16.71
N ASP A 21 -28.52 -13.16 17.43
CA ASP A 21 -27.43 -12.29 17.04
C ASP A 21 -26.80 -12.72 15.72
N VAL A 22 -26.37 -13.98 15.64
CA VAL A 22 -25.71 -14.55 14.45
C VAL A 22 -26.71 -14.79 13.32
N THR A 23 -27.92 -15.26 13.66
CA THR A 23 -28.96 -15.55 12.67
C THR A 23 -29.41 -14.27 11.96
N GLU A 24 -29.60 -13.18 12.68
CA GLU A 24 -29.96 -11.88 12.11
C GLU A 24 -28.82 -11.28 11.28
N ALA A 25 -27.57 -11.39 11.77
CA ALA A 25 -26.39 -10.98 11.02
C ALA A 25 -26.27 -11.75 9.69
N LEU A 26 -26.52 -13.06 9.70
CA LEU A 26 -26.52 -13.91 8.51
C LEU A 26 -27.59 -13.48 7.51
N ARG A 27 -28.85 -13.29 7.95
CA ARG A 27 -29.94 -12.80 7.09
C ARG A 27 -29.60 -11.44 6.47
N LYS A 28 -29.08 -10.51 7.27
CA LYS A 28 -28.65 -9.19 6.78
C LYS A 28 -27.53 -9.29 5.75
N ALA A 29 -26.55 -10.16 5.97
CA ALA A 29 -25.45 -10.37 5.03
C ALA A 29 -25.97 -10.92 3.70
N LEU A 30 -26.87 -11.90 3.74
CA LEU A 30 -27.45 -12.53 2.54
C LEU A 30 -28.47 -11.65 1.82
N SER A 31 -29.08 -10.68 2.48
CA SER A 31 -29.93 -9.68 1.80
C SER A 31 -29.11 -8.69 0.97
N ASN A 32 -27.84 -8.50 1.30
CA ASN A 32 -26.96 -7.55 0.62
C ASN A 32 -26.07 -8.20 -0.46
N SER A 33 -25.95 -9.54 -0.46
CA SER A 33 -25.11 -10.27 -1.40
C SER A 33 -25.57 -11.72 -1.51
N PRO A 34 -25.45 -12.34 -2.69
CA PRO A 34 -25.81 -13.74 -2.89
C PRO A 34 -24.90 -14.72 -2.16
N SER A 35 -23.80 -14.27 -1.56
CA SER A 35 -22.85 -15.16 -0.87
C SER A 35 -22.38 -14.59 0.48
N CYS A 36 -22.12 -15.47 1.44
CA CYS A 36 -21.66 -15.12 2.77
C CYS A 36 -20.74 -16.19 3.37
N HIS A 37 -19.70 -15.77 4.10
CA HIS A 37 -18.87 -16.64 4.93
C HIS A 37 -19.29 -16.58 6.38
N LEU A 38 -19.65 -17.73 6.94
CA LEU A 38 -19.90 -17.89 8.37
C LEU A 38 -18.62 -18.41 9.04
N LEU A 39 -17.96 -17.56 9.79
CA LEU A 39 -16.67 -17.84 10.43
C LEU A 39 -16.83 -18.01 11.95
N GLY A 40 -16.14 -18.94 12.54
CA GLY A 40 -16.13 -19.13 14.00
C GLY A 40 -15.24 -20.29 14.41
N ASN A 41 -14.92 -20.39 15.69
CA ASN A 41 -14.10 -21.48 16.22
C ASN A 41 -14.81 -22.84 16.11
N SER A 42 -14.05 -23.93 16.20
CA SER A 42 -14.64 -25.26 16.28
C SER A 42 -15.61 -25.34 17.45
N GLY A 43 -16.77 -25.97 17.25
CA GLY A 43 -17.79 -26.09 18.28
C GLY A 43 -18.63 -24.86 18.56
N SER A 44 -18.47 -23.75 17.84
CA SER A 44 -19.27 -22.53 18.04
C SER A 44 -20.72 -22.63 17.55
N GLY A 45 -21.10 -23.71 16.88
CA GLY A 45 -22.47 -23.95 16.39
C GLY A 45 -22.75 -23.42 15.00
N LYS A 46 -21.72 -23.15 14.17
CA LYS A 46 -21.89 -22.65 12.80
C LYS A 46 -22.86 -23.47 11.95
N SER A 47 -22.59 -24.79 11.81
CA SER A 47 -23.40 -25.68 11.00
C SER A 47 -24.84 -25.79 11.52
N ALA A 48 -25.05 -25.75 12.84
CA ALA A 48 -26.38 -25.75 13.43
C ALA A 48 -27.20 -24.49 13.09
N ILE A 49 -26.56 -23.32 13.06
CA ILE A 49 -27.19 -22.05 12.65
C ILE A 49 -27.58 -22.11 11.17
N VAL A 50 -26.68 -22.60 10.30
CA VAL A 50 -26.98 -22.75 8.86
C VAL A 50 -28.08 -23.78 8.64
N LYS A 51 -28.09 -24.89 9.39
CA LYS A 51 -29.18 -25.88 9.34
C LYS A 51 -30.53 -25.25 9.65
N LYS A 52 -30.60 -24.42 10.71
CA LYS A 52 -31.82 -23.71 11.06
C LYS A 52 -32.29 -22.78 9.95
N TYR A 53 -31.36 -22.00 9.37
CA TYR A 53 -31.64 -21.13 8.21
C TYR A 53 -32.11 -21.93 6.98
N ALA A 54 -31.47 -23.04 6.70
CA ALA A 54 -31.84 -23.94 5.60
C ALA A 54 -33.24 -24.51 5.81
N ALA A 55 -33.59 -24.99 7.01
CA ALA A 55 -34.92 -25.50 7.32
C ALA A 55 -36.02 -24.43 7.16
N GLU A 56 -35.76 -23.19 7.53
CA GLU A 56 -36.65 -22.06 7.29
C GLU A 56 -36.90 -21.86 5.78
N LEU A 57 -35.83 -21.91 4.96
CA LEU A 57 -35.93 -21.77 3.50
C LEU A 57 -36.70 -22.95 2.88
N GLU A 58 -36.40 -24.17 3.31
CA GLU A 58 -37.10 -25.38 2.83
C GLU A 58 -38.61 -25.31 3.13
N SER A 59 -39.00 -24.81 4.31
CA SER A 59 -40.40 -24.62 4.69
C SER A 59 -41.14 -23.67 3.77
N THR A 60 -40.43 -22.76 3.12
CA THR A 60 -40.99 -21.80 2.12
C THR A 60 -40.87 -22.32 0.69
N GLY A 61 -40.47 -23.58 0.49
CA GLY A 61 -40.38 -24.26 -0.82
C GLY A 61 -39.07 -24.02 -1.58
N GLY A 62 -38.05 -23.46 -0.91
CA GLY A 62 -36.71 -23.32 -1.47
C GLY A 62 -35.98 -24.65 -1.68
N GLU A 63 -35.00 -24.67 -2.57
CA GLU A 63 -34.12 -25.81 -2.82
C GLU A 63 -32.83 -25.69 -1.99
N ILE A 64 -32.35 -26.81 -1.44
CA ILE A 64 -31.16 -26.82 -0.62
C ILE A 64 -30.16 -27.86 -1.15
N VAL A 65 -28.94 -27.42 -1.38
CA VAL A 65 -27.79 -28.26 -1.67
C VAL A 65 -26.75 -28.05 -0.58
N TRP A 66 -26.40 -29.10 0.16
CA TRP A 66 -25.41 -29.08 1.23
C TRP A 66 -24.23 -29.95 0.85
N ILE A 67 -23.06 -29.35 0.73
CA ILE A 67 -21.80 -30.00 0.38
C ILE A 67 -20.86 -29.90 1.57
N LYS A 68 -20.36 -31.04 2.04
CA LYS A 68 -19.22 -31.08 2.97
C LYS A 68 -17.95 -30.99 2.14
N ALA A 69 -17.07 -30.04 2.48
CA ALA A 69 -15.82 -29.81 1.73
C ALA A 69 -14.89 -31.05 1.70
N GLU A 70 -14.98 -31.89 2.69
CA GLU A 70 -14.26 -33.16 2.81
C GLU A 70 -14.61 -34.15 1.69
N ARG A 71 -15.86 -34.12 1.21
CA ARG A 71 -16.36 -34.98 0.11
C ARG A 71 -16.09 -34.35 -1.27
N TRP A 72 -15.35 -33.26 -1.35
CA TRP A 72 -15.14 -32.54 -2.60
C TRP A 72 -14.41 -33.37 -3.67
N ASP A 73 -13.51 -34.25 -3.29
CA ASP A 73 -12.81 -35.14 -4.22
C ASP A 73 -13.79 -36.00 -5.02
N SER A 74 -14.80 -36.59 -4.39
CA SER A 74 -15.82 -37.38 -5.07
C SER A 74 -16.76 -36.51 -5.92
N ILE A 75 -17.06 -35.29 -5.47
CA ILE A 75 -17.90 -34.33 -6.20
C ILE A 75 -17.13 -33.79 -7.41
N ASN A 76 -15.85 -33.52 -7.28
CA ASN A 76 -15.02 -32.95 -8.32
C ASN A 76 -14.88 -33.89 -9.53
N SER A 77 -14.97 -35.21 -9.34
CA SER A 77 -15.00 -36.18 -10.43
C SER A 77 -16.26 -36.05 -11.32
N ASP A 78 -17.34 -35.51 -10.77
CA ASP A 78 -18.65 -35.36 -11.42
C ASP A 78 -19.14 -33.90 -11.44
N LEU A 79 -18.19 -32.95 -11.34
CA LEU A 79 -18.47 -31.51 -11.20
C LEU A 79 -19.32 -30.94 -12.33
N SER A 80 -19.15 -31.45 -13.57
CA SER A 80 -19.94 -31.02 -14.71
C SER A 80 -21.41 -31.41 -14.54
N HIS A 81 -21.69 -32.58 -14.03
CA HIS A 81 -23.04 -33.05 -13.78
C HIS A 81 -23.70 -32.21 -12.63
N LEU A 82 -22.94 -32.01 -11.54
CA LEU A 82 -23.42 -31.15 -10.45
C LEU A 82 -23.75 -29.73 -10.94
N LEU A 83 -22.88 -29.15 -11.74
CA LEU A 83 -23.11 -27.82 -12.33
C LEU A 83 -24.35 -27.78 -13.19
N ASP A 84 -24.58 -28.81 -14.04
CA ASP A 84 -25.78 -28.92 -14.87
C ASP A 84 -27.05 -28.96 -14.02
N VAL A 85 -27.03 -29.67 -12.90
CA VAL A 85 -28.15 -29.74 -11.96
C VAL A 85 -28.40 -28.39 -11.31
N LEU A 86 -27.34 -27.72 -10.79
CA LEU A 86 -27.45 -26.42 -10.14
C LEU A 86 -27.94 -25.32 -11.10
N VAL A 87 -27.45 -25.31 -12.34
CA VAL A 87 -27.84 -24.33 -13.37
C VAL A 87 -29.28 -24.53 -13.82
N ARG A 88 -29.81 -25.75 -13.79
CA ARG A 88 -31.20 -26.07 -14.14
C ARG A 88 -32.22 -25.81 -13.03
N CYS A 89 -31.82 -25.37 -11.86
CA CYS A 89 -32.73 -25.06 -10.76
C CYS A 89 -33.74 -23.97 -11.17
N ARG A 90 -35.02 -24.31 -11.07
CA ARG A 90 -36.13 -23.40 -11.45
C ARG A 90 -36.90 -22.86 -10.24
N LYS A 91 -36.41 -23.07 -9.04
CA LYS A 91 -37.02 -22.54 -7.84
C LYS A 91 -36.82 -21.03 -7.75
N SER A 92 -37.70 -20.34 -7.06
CA SER A 92 -37.58 -18.89 -6.82
C SER A 92 -36.46 -18.55 -5.83
N SER A 93 -36.06 -19.51 -4.99
CA SER A 93 -34.97 -19.37 -4.03
C SER A 93 -34.27 -20.72 -3.85
N ALA A 94 -32.95 -20.70 -3.77
CA ALA A 94 -32.12 -21.87 -3.58
C ALA A 94 -30.88 -21.55 -2.71
N LEU A 95 -30.46 -22.49 -1.90
CA LEU A 95 -29.33 -22.36 -0.98
C LEU A 95 -28.28 -23.43 -1.28
N LEU A 96 -27.06 -22.98 -1.55
CA LEU A 96 -25.87 -23.83 -1.60
C LEU A 96 -25.05 -23.62 -0.32
N VAL A 97 -24.84 -24.66 0.45
CA VAL A 97 -23.97 -24.63 1.63
C VAL A 97 -22.71 -25.43 1.34
N VAL A 98 -21.55 -24.83 1.54
CA VAL A 98 -20.25 -25.51 1.55
C VAL A 98 -19.71 -25.48 2.98
N ASP A 99 -19.82 -26.60 3.66
CA ASP A 99 -19.49 -26.73 5.09
C ASP A 99 -18.09 -27.31 5.29
N ALA A 100 -17.40 -26.88 6.37
CA ALA A 100 -16.04 -27.27 6.74
C ALA A 100 -14.99 -26.94 5.67
N LEU A 101 -15.05 -25.73 5.13
CA LEU A 101 -14.19 -25.28 4.01
C LEU A 101 -12.69 -25.38 4.32
N GLU A 102 -12.30 -25.33 5.58
CA GLU A 102 -10.94 -25.57 6.05
C GLU A 102 -10.39 -26.95 5.71
N CYS A 103 -11.25 -27.93 5.47
CA CYS A 103 -10.85 -29.30 5.11
C CYS A 103 -10.58 -29.46 3.61
N LEU A 104 -10.88 -28.44 2.79
CA LEU A 104 -10.65 -28.49 1.35
C LEU A 104 -9.16 -28.47 1.02
N LYS A 105 -8.72 -29.41 0.17
CA LYS A 105 -7.34 -29.46 -0.31
C LYS A 105 -7.04 -28.28 -1.23
N SER A 106 -5.82 -27.75 -1.18
CA SER A 106 -5.40 -26.56 -1.93
C SER A 106 -5.70 -26.63 -3.44
N GLN A 107 -5.47 -27.80 -4.05
CA GLN A 107 -5.74 -28.04 -5.47
C GLN A 107 -7.23 -28.00 -5.85
N MET A 108 -8.13 -28.19 -4.89
CA MET A 108 -9.57 -28.23 -5.12
C MET A 108 -10.25 -26.85 -5.07
N PHE A 109 -9.58 -25.83 -4.56
CA PHE A 109 -10.14 -24.48 -4.55
C PHE A 109 -10.46 -23.96 -5.96
N ASN A 110 -9.69 -24.36 -6.97
CA ASN A 110 -9.96 -23.97 -8.36
C ASN A 110 -11.32 -24.49 -8.87
N SER A 111 -11.64 -25.74 -8.60
CA SER A 111 -12.92 -26.33 -9.02
C SER A 111 -14.11 -25.74 -8.27
N LEU A 112 -13.96 -25.49 -6.97
CA LEU A 112 -14.98 -24.78 -6.18
C LEU A 112 -15.17 -23.35 -6.70
N ALA A 113 -14.10 -22.65 -6.98
CA ALA A 113 -14.15 -21.30 -7.51
C ALA A 113 -14.84 -21.23 -8.87
N LYS A 114 -14.57 -22.19 -9.76
CA LYS A 114 -15.26 -22.29 -11.06
C LYS A 114 -16.75 -22.52 -10.89
N MET A 115 -17.16 -23.39 -9.97
CA MET A 115 -18.57 -23.65 -9.68
C MET A 115 -19.26 -22.37 -9.23
N VAL A 116 -18.68 -21.68 -8.29
CA VAL A 116 -19.25 -20.43 -7.75
C VAL A 116 -19.33 -19.35 -8.82
N ALA A 117 -18.26 -19.12 -9.59
CA ALA A 117 -18.26 -18.17 -10.69
C ALA A 117 -19.32 -18.50 -11.76
N THR A 118 -19.62 -19.76 -11.97
CA THR A 118 -20.68 -20.19 -12.89
C THR A 118 -22.06 -19.82 -12.35
N LEU A 119 -22.32 -20.06 -11.07
CA LEU A 119 -23.59 -19.71 -10.42
C LEU A 119 -23.81 -18.19 -10.32
N GLU A 120 -22.76 -17.41 -10.10
CA GLU A 120 -22.83 -15.94 -10.05
C GLU A 120 -23.11 -15.29 -11.43
N ARG A 121 -22.73 -15.96 -12.52
CA ARG A 121 -22.98 -15.48 -13.90
C ARG A 121 -24.39 -15.74 -14.40
N ILE A 122 -25.18 -16.54 -13.69
CA ILE A 122 -26.58 -16.79 -14.06
C ILE A 122 -27.38 -15.50 -13.80
N GLU A 123 -27.97 -14.96 -14.85
CA GLU A 123 -28.83 -13.79 -14.71
C GLU A 123 -30.07 -14.15 -13.86
N ASN A 124 -30.31 -13.36 -12.81
CA ASN A 124 -31.33 -13.63 -11.79
C ASN A 124 -31.15 -14.99 -11.10
N SER A 125 -29.92 -15.36 -10.76
CA SER A 125 -29.61 -16.61 -10.07
C SER A 125 -30.46 -16.78 -8.80
N PRO A 126 -31.15 -17.90 -8.61
CA PRO A 126 -31.89 -18.17 -7.39
C PRO A 126 -30.96 -18.56 -6.22
N TRP A 127 -29.67 -18.77 -6.50
CA TRP A 127 -28.73 -19.34 -5.55
C TRP A 127 -28.20 -18.31 -4.56
N THR A 128 -28.38 -18.63 -3.29
CA THR A 128 -27.66 -18.03 -2.18
C THR A 128 -26.58 -19.00 -1.71
N ILE A 129 -25.35 -18.54 -1.44
CA ILE A 129 -24.22 -19.41 -1.12
C ILE A 129 -23.72 -19.08 0.29
N ILE A 130 -23.65 -20.08 1.16
CA ILE A 130 -23.07 -19.98 2.50
C ILE A 130 -21.82 -20.87 2.57
N PHE A 131 -20.68 -20.25 2.89
CA PHE A 131 -19.45 -20.95 3.19
C PHE A 131 -19.25 -20.99 4.71
N VAL A 132 -19.10 -22.17 5.28
CA VAL A 132 -18.81 -22.37 6.68
C VAL A 132 -17.35 -22.73 6.85
N CYS A 133 -16.59 -21.92 7.64
CA CYS A 133 -15.18 -22.11 7.83
C CYS A 133 -14.75 -21.80 9.28
N GLN A 134 -13.68 -22.42 9.72
CA GLN A 134 -13.06 -22.05 11.01
C GLN A 134 -12.36 -20.70 10.88
N ALA A 135 -12.51 -19.85 11.89
CA ALA A 135 -11.96 -18.49 11.87
C ALA A 135 -10.43 -18.46 11.75
N LEU A 136 -9.75 -19.42 12.35
CA LEU A 136 -8.28 -19.53 12.32
C LEU A 136 -7.75 -19.96 10.94
N ASP A 137 -8.51 -20.78 10.22
CA ASP A 137 -8.13 -21.26 8.89
C ASP A 137 -8.50 -20.26 7.77
N TRP A 138 -9.29 -19.23 8.08
CA TRP A 138 -9.80 -18.30 7.09
C TRP A 138 -8.73 -17.61 6.25
N ASN A 139 -7.59 -17.26 6.84
CA ASN A 139 -6.50 -16.62 6.09
C ASN A 139 -5.94 -17.53 5.00
N ARG A 140 -5.77 -18.81 5.29
CA ARG A 140 -5.34 -19.82 4.32
C ARG A 140 -6.40 -20.02 3.24
N VAL A 141 -7.64 -20.20 3.64
CA VAL A 141 -8.78 -20.41 2.73
C VAL A 141 -8.97 -19.20 1.82
N SER A 142 -8.98 -17.98 2.36
CA SER A 142 -9.19 -16.76 1.59
C SER A 142 -8.08 -16.49 0.59
N SER A 143 -6.82 -16.81 0.93
CA SER A 143 -5.70 -16.64 0.00
C SER A 143 -5.82 -17.54 -1.23
N HIS A 144 -6.31 -18.77 -1.05
CA HIS A 144 -6.58 -19.67 -2.18
C HIS A 144 -7.76 -19.18 -3.05
N PHE A 145 -8.82 -18.69 -2.44
CA PHE A 145 -9.92 -18.09 -3.21
C PHE A 145 -9.50 -16.85 -4.01
N LEU A 146 -8.70 -15.97 -3.41
CA LEU A 146 -8.18 -14.77 -4.07
C LEU A 146 -7.41 -15.07 -5.34
N SER A 147 -6.66 -16.16 -5.36
CA SER A 147 -5.88 -16.56 -6.53
C SER A 147 -6.74 -16.96 -7.74
N TYR A 148 -8.00 -17.36 -7.52
CA TYR A 148 -8.88 -17.88 -8.58
C TYR A 148 -10.09 -17.01 -8.89
N LEU A 149 -10.65 -16.29 -7.91
CA LEU A 149 -11.92 -15.58 -8.04
C LEU A 149 -11.79 -14.07 -8.20
N GLY A 150 -10.59 -13.54 -8.20
CA GLY A 150 -10.23 -12.11 -8.26
C GLY A 150 -11.42 -11.17 -8.49
N GLY A 151 -11.95 -10.55 -7.43
CA GLY A 151 -13.02 -9.55 -7.52
C GLY A 151 -14.44 -10.03 -7.24
N SER A 152 -14.64 -11.32 -6.92
CA SER A 152 -16.01 -11.79 -6.64
C SER A 152 -16.55 -11.25 -5.31
N SER A 153 -17.88 -11.09 -5.25
CA SER A 153 -18.61 -10.65 -4.05
C SER A 153 -18.45 -11.61 -2.85
N ILE A 154 -18.00 -12.82 -3.09
CA ILE A 154 -17.86 -13.92 -2.14
C ILE A 154 -17.00 -13.57 -0.95
N LEU A 155 -15.87 -12.88 -1.16
CA LEU A 155 -14.93 -12.61 -0.10
C LEU A 155 -15.34 -11.46 0.84
N ARG A 156 -16.39 -10.70 0.48
CA ARG A 156 -16.74 -9.45 1.17
C ARG A 156 -17.64 -9.64 2.36
N ASN A 157 -18.60 -10.57 2.28
CA ASN A 157 -19.60 -10.76 3.31
C ASN A 157 -19.18 -11.83 4.31
N ARG A 158 -18.91 -11.40 5.53
CA ARG A 158 -18.47 -12.27 6.62
C ARG A 158 -19.37 -12.08 7.81
N VAL A 159 -19.84 -13.17 8.35
CA VAL A 159 -20.55 -13.22 9.64
C VAL A 159 -19.70 -14.02 10.62
N LYS A 160 -19.50 -13.48 11.81
CA LYS A 160 -18.78 -14.17 12.88
C LYS A 160 -19.74 -14.90 13.78
N CYS A 161 -19.51 -16.18 13.98
CA CYS A 161 -20.17 -16.99 14.97
C CYS A 161 -19.32 -16.99 16.25
N GLU A 162 -19.57 -16.03 17.12
CA GLU A 162 -18.84 -15.85 18.37
C GLU A 162 -19.39 -16.75 19.51
N LEU A 163 -18.90 -16.55 20.71
CA LEU A 163 -19.37 -17.24 21.92
C LEU A 163 -20.87 -16.99 22.14
N LEU A 164 -21.48 -17.81 23.00
CA LEU A 164 -22.90 -17.67 23.34
C LEU A 164 -23.20 -16.27 23.90
N ALA A 165 -24.24 -15.65 23.41
CA ALA A 165 -24.75 -14.38 23.88
C ALA A 165 -25.33 -14.52 25.32
N LYS A 166 -25.49 -13.38 25.98
CA LYS A 166 -25.99 -13.36 27.36
C LYS A 166 -27.38 -14.03 27.49
N GLU A 167 -28.23 -13.80 26.50
CA GLU A 167 -29.58 -14.37 26.44
C GLU A 167 -29.57 -15.92 26.35
N ASP A 168 -28.66 -16.44 25.49
CA ASP A 168 -28.47 -17.89 25.35
C ASP A 168 -27.94 -18.51 26.68
N LEU A 169 -26.98 -17.82 27.32
CA LEU A 169 -26.41 -18.27 28.63
C LEU A 169 -27.47 -18.25 29.74
N GLU A 170 -28.32 -17.25 29.82
CA GLU A 170 -29.41 -17.16 30.76
C GLU A 170 -30.42 -18.31 30.60
N LEU A 171 -30.75 -18.65 29.37
CA LEU A 171 -31.64 -19.78 29.04
C LEU A 171 -31.05 -21.10 29.53
N ILE A 172 -29.75 -21.32 29.33
CA ILE A 172 -29.06 -22.53 29.79
C ILE A 172 -29.00 -22.57 31.31
N CYS A 173 -28.65 -21.47 31.96
CA CYS A 173 -28.58 -21.37 33.43
C CYS A 173 -29.94 -21.63 34.11
N ASN A 174 -31.02 -21.24 33.46
CA ASN A 174 -32.37 -21.49 33.93
C ASN A 174 -32.77 -22.96 33.72
N SER A 175 -32.21 -23.63 32.71
CA SER A 175 -32.50 -25.03 32.43
C SER A 175 -31.66 -26.02 33.26
N SER A 176 -30.47 -25.61 33.76
CA SER A 176 -29.55 -26.46 34.50
C SER A 176 -28.91 -25.75 35.71
N PRO A 177 -29.34 -26.06 36.96
CA PRO A 177 -28.74 -25.47 38.14
C PRO A 177 -27.25 -25.77 38.31
N THR A 178 -26.78 -26.90 37.81
CA THR A 178 -25.38 -27.29 37.85
C THR A 178 -24.53 -26.42 36.96
N VAL A 179 -24.98 -26.16 35.72
CA VAL A 179 -24.32 -25.26 34.81
C VAL A 179 -24.27 -23.84 35.36
N LYS A 180 -25.36 -23.39 36.01
CA LYS A 180 -25.42 -22.07 36.65
C LYS A 180 -24.30 -21.88 37.71
N ARG A 181 -23.96 -22.92 38.48
CA ARG A 181 -22.83 -22.87 39.44
C ARG A 181 -21.48 -22.78 38.73
N LEU A 182 -21.26 -23.55 37.65
CA LEU A 182 -20.03 -23.53 36.88
C LEU A 182 -19.80 -22.17 36.22
N PHE A 183 -20.86 -21.50 35.80
CA PHE A 183 -20.78 -20.15 35.24
C PHE A 183 -20.43 -19.04 36.24
N GLN A 184 -20.37 -19.33 37.53
CA GLN A 184 -19.89 -18.40 38.54
C GLN A 184 -18.37 -18.23 38.48
N ASP A 185 -17.64 -19.24 38.03
CA ASP A 185 -16.22 -19.14 37.71
C ASP A 185 -16.05 -18.47 36.31
N LEU A 186 -15.32 -17.34 36.28
CA LEU A 186 -15.10 -16.55 35.04
C LEU A 186 -14.34 -17.33 33.95
N LYS A 187 -13.40 -18.21 34.36
CA LYS A 187 -12.62 -19.03 33.42
C LYS A 187 -13.50 -20.09 32.77
N LEU A 188 -14.23 -20.84 33.60
CA LEU A 188 -15.16 -21.83 33.11
C LEU A 188 -16.31 -21.22 32.31
N ARG A 189 -16.79 -20.05 32.69
CA ARG A 189 -17.80 -19.32 31.92
C ARG A 189 -17.35 -19.07 30.49
N LYS A 190 -16.11 -18.62 30.28
CA LYS A 190 -15.56 -18.38 28.96
C LYS A 190 -15.49 -19.67 28.15
N LEU A 191 -14.98 -20.76 28.75
CA LEU A 191 -14.89 -22.07 28.11
C LEU A 191 -16.27 -22.61 27.72
N LEU A 192 -17.19 -22.63 28.68
CA LEU A 192 -18.53 -23.14 28.48
C LEU A 192 -19.46 -22.23 27.67
N SER A 193 -19.03 -21.02 27.30
CA SER A 193 -19.71 -20.20 26.33
C SER A 193 -19.55 -20.72 24.90
N THR A 194 -18.79 -21.78 24.72
CA THR A 194 -18.73 -22.53 23.43
C THR A 194 -19.80 -23.66 23.48
N PRO A 195 -20.77 -23.67 22.56
CA PRO A 195 -21.87 -24.65 22.58
C PRO A 195 -21.43 -26.10 22.68
N LYS A 196 -20.35 -26.49 21.96
CA LYS A 196 -19.88 -27.88 22.00
C LYS A 196 -19.21 -28.27 23.31
N MET A 197 -18.47 -27.35 23.94
CA MET A 197 -17.89 -27.60 25.27
C MET A 197 -18.98 -27.86 26.30
N LEU A 198 -20.05 -27.10 26.20
CA LEU A 198 -21.22 -27.26 27.01
C LEU A 198 -21.99 -28.56 26.72
N ASP A 199 -22.12 -28.95 25.45
CA ASP A 199 -22.71 -30.20 25.01
C ASP A 199 -21.97 -31.41 25.59
N VAL A 200 -20.64 -31.41 25.48
CA VAL A 200 -19.78 -32.46 26.09
C VAL A 200 -19.94 -32.55 27.57
N LEU A 201 -19.93 -31.42 28.28
CA LEU A 201 -20.11 -31.39 29.72
C LEU A 201 -21.49 -31.93 30.13
N LEU A 202 -22.55 -31.50 29.47
CA LEU A 202 -23.94 -31.92 29.75
C LEU A 202 -24.22 -33.39 29.40
N SER A 203 -23.46 -33.95 28.44
CA SER A 203 -23.58 -35.37 28.03
C SER A 203 -22.94 -36.32 29.01
N GLY A 204 -22.05 -35.86 29.88
CA GLY A 204 -21.37 -36.68 30.90
C GLY A 204 -22.05 -36.64 32.26
N GLN A 205 -21.62 -37.53 33.18
CA GLN A 205 -22.02 -37.45 34.57
C GLN A 205 -21.23 -36.33 35.26
N ILE A 206 -21.89 -35.23 35.55
CA ILE A 206 -21.29 -34.10 36.25
C ILE A 206 -21.18 -34.47 37.73
N ILE A 207 -19.96 -34.70 38.19
CA ILE A 207 -19.66 -34.96 39.62
C ILE A 207 -19.44 -33.60 40.32
N GLU A 208 -20.06 -33.39 41.49
CA GLU A 208 -19.80 -32.18 42.29
C GLU A 208 -18.32 -32.14 42.70
N GLY A 209 -17.65 -30.99 42.46
CA GLY A 209 -16.24 -30.81 42.81
C GLY A 209 -15.25 -31.17 41.65
N LEU A 210 -15.71 -31.28 40.42
CA LEU A 210 -14.82 -31.49 39.26
C LEU A 210 -13.74 -30.38 39.16
N PRO A 211 -12.45 -30.73 39.17
CA PRO A 211 -11.36 -29.77 39.06
C PRO A 211 -11.12 -29.43 37.59
N ILE A 212 -12.15 -28.89 36.93
CA ILE A 212 -12.02 -28.39 35.55
C ILE A 212 -11.67 -26.92 35.65
N ALA A 213 -10.42 -26.56 35.30
CA ALA A 213 -9.96 -25.18 35.24
C ALA A 213 -9.86 -24.64 33.79
N GLY A 214 -9.83 -25.53 32.78
CA GLY A 214 -9.67 -25.19 31.41
C GLY A 214 -10.07 -26.30 30.43
N GLU A 215 -9.87 -26.08 29.14
CA GLU A 215 -10.10 -27.08 28.11
C GLU A 215 -9.28 -28.34 28.29
N PRO A 216 -7.99 -28.30 28.69
CA PRO A 216 -7.19 -29.48 28.94
C PRO A 216 -7.78 -30.42 29.99
N ASP A 217 -8.30 -29.87 31.08
CA ASP A 217 -8.95 -30.67 32.10
C ASP A 217 -10.25 -31.30 31.62
N LEU A 218 -10.99 -30.55 30.78
CA LEU A 218 -12.18 -31.04 30.12
C LEU A 218 -11.87 -32.21 29.16
N VAL A 219 -10.78 -32.11 28.40
CA VAL A 219 -10.27 -33.20 27.52
C VAL A 219 -9.93 -34.45 28.34
N ASP A 220 -9.16 -34.29 29.42
CA ASP A 220 -8.75 -35.42 30.25
C ASP A 220 -9.97 -36.04 30.97
N TRP A 221 -10.91 -35.23 31.46
CA TRP A 221 -12.16 -35.69 32.02
C TRP A 221 -13.03 -36.43 31.00
N TRP A 222 -13.23 -35.84 29.82
CA TRP A 222 -13.98 -36.44 28.70
C TRP A 222 -13.38 -37.79 28.30
N TRP A 223 -12.06 -37.85 28.17
CA TRP A 223 -11.36 -39.08 27.83
C TRP A 223 -11.57 -40.17 28.87
N ALA A 224 -11.45 -39.80 30.13
CA ALA A 224 -11.64 -40.75 31.23
C ALA A 224 -13.09 -41.27 31.35
N GLN A 225 -14.08 -40.38 31.15
CA GLN A 225 -15.48 -40.72 31.33
C GLN A 225 -16.12 -41.40 30.10
N GLN A 226 -15.86 -40.86 28.92
CA GLN A 226 -16.60 -41.27 27.72
C GLN A 226 -15.81 -42.24 26.83
N VAL A 227 -14.48 -42.12 26.81
CA VAL A 227 -13.64 -43.00 26.00
C VAL A 227 -13.18 -44.24 26.80
N ARG A 228 -12.56 -44.04 27.95
CA ARG A 228 -12.06 -45.16 28.74
C ARG A 228 -13.18 -46.05 29.28
N GLY A 229 -14.19 -45.48 29.93
CA GLY A 229 -15.26 -46.23 30.60
C GLY A 229 -14.76 -47.18 31.67
N ALA A 230 -15.69 -47.88 32.35
CA ALA A 230 -15.33 -48.70 33.52
C ALA A 230 -14.70 -50.07 33.18
N ASN A 231 -14.88 -50.67 31.99
CA ASN A 231 -14.68 -52.09 31.80
C ASN A 231 -13.77 -52.56 30.66
N ASN A 232 -13.21 -51.72 29.81
CA ASN A 232 -12.26 -52.19 28.75
C ASN A 232 -11.42 -51.06 28.18
N ILE A 233 -10.52 -50.59 28.94
CA ILE A 233 -9.73 -49.35 28.75
C ILE A 233 -8.92 -49.36 27.46
N SER A 234 -8.28 -50.45 27.07
CA SER A 234 -7.28 -50.42 25.99
C SER A 234 -7.86 -50.50 24.59
N SER A 235 -9.01 -51.16 24.39
CA SER A 235 -9.56 -51.32 23.02
C SER A 235 -10.32 -50.05 22.57
N GLN A 236 -11.08 -49.40 23.47
CA GLN A 236 -11.80 -48.18 23.14
C GLN A 236 -10.86 -47.00 22.88
N GLU A 237 -9.81 -46.87 23.73
CA GLU A 237 -8.78 -45.85 23.55
C GLU A 237 -8.00 -46.08 22.22
N ARG A 238 -7.72 -47.33 21.88
CA ARG A 238 -7.06 -47.66 20.58
C ARG A 238 -7.94 -47.24 19.43
N VAL A 239 -9.21 -47.64 19.39
CA VAL A 239 -10.16 -47.30 18.33
C VAL A 239 -10.25 -45.77 18.16
N ALA A 240 -10.42 -45.02 19.24
CA ALA A 240 -10.52 -43.55 19.15
C ALA A 240 -9.23 -42.91 18.61
N ARG A 241 -8.04 -43.39 19.05
CA ARG A 241 -6.76 -42.88 18.59
C ARG A 241 -6.46 -43.24 17.12
N ASP A 242 -6.68 -44.51 16.76
CA ASP A 242 -6.40 -45.02 15.41
C ASP A 242 -7.31 -44.36 14.39
N LEU A 243 -8.59 -44.16 14.72
CA LEU A 243 -9.53 -43.50 13.87
C LEU A 243 -9.14 -42.00 13.69
N ALA A 244 -8.78 -41.32 14.76
CA ALA A 244 -8.34 -39.92 14.72
C ALA A 244 -7.04 -39.75 13.91
N TYR A 245 -6.11 -40.72 14.00
CA TYR A 245 -4.89 -40.76 13.22
C TYR A 245 -5.17 -40.91 11.73
N HIS A 246 -5.93 -41.92 11.34
CA HIS A 246 -6.23 -42.18 9.94
C HIS A 246 -7.03 -41.05 9.31
N MET A 247 -8.03 -40.53 10.00
CA MET A 247 -8.82 -39.38 9.50
C MET A 247 -7.95 -38.14 9.27
N ALA A 248 -6.97 -37.91 10.13
CA ALA A 248 -6.07 -36.75 9.96
C ALA A 248 -5.12 -36.93 8.77
N ASN A 249 -4.62 -38.15 8.56
CA ASN A 249 -3.66 -38.40 7.49
C ASN A 249 -4.32 -38.50 6.11
N GLU A 250 -5.52 -39.06 6.05
CA GLU A 250 -6.29 -39.20 4.81
C GLU A 250 -7.15 -37.98 4.51
N LEU A 251 -7.12 -36.96 5.41
CA LEU A 251 -7.92 -35.72 5.31
C LEU A 251 -9.42 -36.03 5.09
N CYS A 252 -9.92 -37.01 5.80
CA CYS A 252 -11.33 -37.41 5.77
C CYS A 252 -11.96 -37.34 7.16
N THR A 253 -13.28 -37.29 7.24
CA THR A 253 -14.04 -37.28 8.51
C THR A 253 -14.76 -38.59 8.77
N GLU A 254 -14.74 -39.50 7.84
CA GLU A 254 -15.45 -40.81 7.90
C GLU A 254 -14.54 -41.88 7.39
N LEU A 255 -14.50 -43.03 8.06
CA LEU A 255 -13.71 -44.21 7.68
C LEU A 255 -14.50 -45.47 7.86
N PRO A 256 -14.26 -46.50 6.99
CA PRO A 256 -14.79 -47.85 7.20
C PRO A 256 -14.34 -48.46 8.50
N LEU A 257 -15.16 -49.35 9.06
CA LEU A 257 -14.84 -50.09 10.31
C LEU A 257 -13.57 -50.94 10.18
N ASP A 258 -13.19 -51.33 8.96
CA ASP A 258 -12.02 -52.15 8.66
C ASP A 258 -10.69 -51.47 9.11
N TYR A 259 -10.65 -50.14 9.20
CA TYR A 259 -9.48 -49.41 9.73
C TYR A 259 -9.21 -49.70 11.21
N VAL A 260 -10.18 -50.23 11.93
CA VAL A 260 -10.09 -50.63 13.36
C VAL A 260 -10.48 -52.12 13.53
N ALA A 261 -9.97 -52.97 12.61
CA ALA A 261 -10.31 -54.35 12.56
C ALA A 261 -10.24 -55.09 13.93
N GLY A 262 -11.28 -55.90 14.24
CA GLY A 262 -11.39 -56.65 15.48
C GLY A 262 -11.81 -55.85 16.70
N ALA A 263 -12.28 -54.61 16.53
CA ALA A 263 -12.68 -53.69 17.56
C ALA A 263 -14.15 -53.22 17.51
N GLU A 264 -15.02 -53.98 16.79
CA GLU A 264 -16.44 -53.61 16.60
C GLU A 264 -17.19 -53.34 17.91
N THR A 265 -17.01 -54.19 18.90
CA THR A 265 -17.64 -54.00 20.21
C THR A 265 -17.18 -52.71 20.89
N ALA A 266 -15.88 -52.34 20.71
CA ALA A 266 -15.36 -51.09 21.28
C ALA A 266 -15.93 -49.87 20.53
N ALA A 267 -16.07 -49.94 19.19
CA ALA A 267 -16.73 -48.92 18.41
C ALA A 267 -18.20 -48.71 18.79
N ASP A 268 -18.94 -49.81 19.01
CA ASP A 268 -20.35 -49.76 19.46
C ASP A 268 -20.51 -49.14 20.86
N ILE A 269 -19.53 -49.31 21.73
CA ILE A 269 -19.53 -48.64 23.07
C ILE A 269 -19.27 -47.16 22.88
N LEU A 270 -18.27 -46.79 22.02
CA LEU A 270 -17.98 -45.38 21.73
C LEU A 270 -19.15 -44.65 21.04
N ILE A 271 -19.94 -45.36 20.23
CA ILE A 271 -21.18 -44.83 19.64
C ILE A 271 -22.22 -44.57 20.73
N ARG A 272 -22.44 -45.54 21.65
CA ARG A 272 -23.35 -45.34 22.77
C ARG A 272 -22.95 -44.21 23.72
N ASN A 273 -21.65 -44.01 23.88
CA ASN A 273 -21.09 -42.91 24.66
C ASN A 273 -21.05 -41.56 23.92
N ARG A 274 -21.60 -41.46 22.70
CA ARG A 274 -21.57 -40.25 21.87
C ARG A 274 -20.18 -39.71 21.56
N VAL A 275 -19.20 -40.59 21.47
CA VAL A 275 -17.85 -40.28 20.99
C VAL A 275 -17.79 -40.42 19.48
N LEU A 276 -18.37 -41.52 18.97
CA LEU A 276 -18.48 -41.83 17.56
C LEU A 276 -19.96 -41.91 17.13
N GLN A 277 -20.19 -41.82 15.85
CA GLN A 277 -21.47 -42.16 15.22
C GLN A 277 -21.23 -42.96 13.97
N ARG A 278 -22.22 -43.75 13.56
CA ARG A 278 -22.23 -44.53 12.35
C ARG A 278 -23.06 -43.81 11.31
N THR A 279 -22.50 -43.56 10.15
CA THR A 279 -23.23 -42.95 9.02
C THR A 279 -24.19 -43.91 8.38
N GLN A 280 -25.07 -43.47 7.49
CA GLN A 280 -26.02 -44.32 6.77
C GLN A 280 -25.30 -45.35 5.91
N ASP A 281 -24.10 -45.03 5.40
CA ASP A 281 -23.24 -45.92 4.62
C ASP A 281 -22.44 -46.91 5.47
N GLY A 282 -22.65 -46.92 6.81
CA GLY A 282 -21.97 -47.80 7.75
C GLY A 282 -20.56 -47.36 8.13
N LEU A 283 -20.10 -46.15 7.68
CA LEU A 283 -18.83 -45.59 8.07
C LEU A 283 -18.83 -45.07 9.50
N LEU A 284 -17.64 -44.99 10.13
CA LEU A 284 -17.45 -44.41 11.44
C LEU A 284 -16.94 -42.99 11.32
N ARG A 285 -17.47 -42.08 12.15
CA ARG A 285 -16.94 -40.74 12.36
C ARG A 285 -17.06 -40.32 13.81
N PHE A 286 -16.30 -39.32 14.22
CA PHE A 286 -16.53 -38.68 15.51
C PHE A 286 -17.86 -37.92 15.50
N GLU A 287 -18.52 -37.91 16.65
CA GLU A 287 -19.76 -37.15 16.86
C GLU A 287 -19.56 -35.65 16.56
N HIS A 288 -18.33 -35.16 16.72
CA HIS A 288 -17.93 -33.79 16.42
C HIS A 288 -16.42 -33.69 16.20
N ASP A 289 -15.96 -32.82 15.30
CA ASP A 289 -14.53 -32.61 14.94
C ASP A 289 -13.66 -32.29 16.16
N LEU A 290 -14.19 -31.55 17.14
CA LEU A 290 -13.50 -31.26 18.39
C LEU A 290 -13.07 -32.52 19.12
N LEU A 291 -13.92 -33.59 19.16
CA LEU A 291 -13.60 -34.86 19.78
C LEU A 291 -12.50 -35.62 19.03
N ALA A 292 -12.47 -35.44 17.70
CA ALA A 292 -11.38 -35.93 16.85
C ALA A 292 -10.07 -35.18 17.18
N ASP A 293 -10.10 -33.88 17.32
CA ASP A 293 -8.94 -33.07 17.71
C ASP A 293 -8.43 -33.47 19.09
N TRP A 294 -9.30 -33.65 20.07
CA TRP A 294 -8.93 -34.12 21.40
C TRP A 294 -8.33 -35.53 21.38
N SER A 295 -8.86 -36.43 20.55
CA SER A 295 -8.27 -37.77 20.36
C SER A 295 -6.87 -37.72 19.77
N ARG A 296 -6.61 -36.76 18.82
CA ARG A 296 -5.27 -36.48 18.27
C ARG A 296 -4.32 -35.92 19.32
N VAL A 297 -4.79 -35.05 20.22
CA VAL A 297 -4.00 -34.56 21.36
C VAL A 297 -3.57 -35.70 22.27
N ILE A 298 -4.47 -36.62 22.57
CA ILE A 298 -4.16 -37.81 23.41
C ILE A 298 -3.19 -38.74 22.66
N PHE A 299 -3.35 -38.92 21.35
CA PHE A 299 -2.40 -39.64 20.51
C PHE A 299 -1.00 -39.02 20.59
N LEU A 300 -0.86 -37.69 20.35
CA LEU A 300 0.41 -36.98 20.48
C LEU A 300 1.03 -37.04 21.86
N LYS A 301 0.23 -36.99 22.93
CA LYS A 301 0.72 -37.23 24.33
C LYS A 301 1.37 -38.58 24.45
N GLY A 302 0.82 -39.63 23.83
CA GLY A 302 1.32 -40.99 23.85
C GLY A 302 2.65 -41.24 23.15
N LEU A 303 3.03 -40.39 22.17
CA LEU A 303 4.26 -40.55 21.39
C LEU A 303 5.56 -40.20 22.17
N GLY A 304 5.45 -39.55 23.31
CA GLY A 304 6.64 -39.22 24.13
C GLY A 304 7.68 -38.39 23.34
N GLN A 305 8.89 -38.93 23.20
CA GLN A 305 9.98 -38.24 22.49
C GLN A 305 9.88 -38.31 20.96
N ASP A 306 9.15 -39.30 20.40
CA ASP A 306 9.00 -39.46 18.96
C ASP A 306 8.03 -38.45 18.33
N LYS A 307 7.43 -37.63 19.15
CA LYS A 307 6.42 -36.64 18.76
C LYS A 307 6.90 -35.68 17.64
N LEU A 308 8.11 -35.13 17.78
CA LEU A 308 8.66 -34.22 16.79
C LEU A 308 8.90 -34.93 15.43
N LYS A 309 9.45 -36.15 15.46
CA LYS A 309 9.66 -36.94 14.25
C LYS A 309 8.34 -37.22 13.55
N PHE A 310 7.33 -37.66 14.30
CA PHE A 310 5.99 -37.87 13.76
C PHE A 310 5.40 -36.60 13.13
N LEU A 311 5.52 -35.45 13.82
CA LEU A 311 4.98 -34.20 13.33
C LEU A 311 5.68 -33.75 12.04
N LYS A 312 6.98 -33.91 11.89
CA LYS A 312 7.67 -33.57 10.65
C LYS A 312 7.10 -34.32 9.43
N GLU A 313 6.67 -35.55 9.61
CA GLU A 313 6.13 -36.38 8.52
C GLU A 313 4.66 -36.06 8.20
N HIS A 314 3.90 -35.42 9.11
CA HIS A 314 2.45 -35.30 9.02
C HIS A 314 1.91 -33.86 9.20
N PHE A 315 2.78 -32.88 9.48
CA PHE A 315 2.37 -31.53 9.90
C PHE A 315 1.71 -30.70 8.78
N GLU A 316 1.91 -31.05 7.53
CA GLU A 316 1.21 -30.41 6.41
C GLU A 316 -0.31 -30.59 6.49
N ASN A 317 -0.77 -31.63 7.19
CA ASN A 317 -2.19 -31.88 7.38
C ASN A 317 -2.77 -30.97 8.49
N PRO A 318 -3.71 -30.07 8.19
CA PRO A 318 -4.26 -29.11 9.15
C PRO A 318 -4.79 -29.69 10.48
N PRO A 319 -5.36 -30.90 10.52
CA PRO A 319 -5.80 -31.49 11.78
C PRO A 319 -4.67 -31.68 12.80
N TRP A 320 -3.43 -31.97 12.36
CA TRP A 320 -2.29 -32.08 13.26
C TRP A 320 -1.84 -30.71 13.79
N GLN A 321 -1.93 -29.64 12.99
CA GLN A 321 -1.62 -28.28 13.44
C GLN A 321 -2.55 -27.85 14.59
N ARG A 322 -3.84 -28.15 14.47
CA ARG A 322 -4.80 -27.91 15.56
C ARG A 322 -4.48 -28.70 16.82
N ALA A 323 -4.16 -29.99 16.65
CA ALA A 323 -3.81 -30.85 17.78
C ALA A 323 -2.53 -30.39 18.49
N VAL A 324 -1.52 -29.89 17.77
CA VAL A 324 -0.28 -29.32 18.34
C VAL A 324 -0.58 -28.06 19.17
N ARG A 325 -1.40 -27.15 18.66
CA ARG A 325 -1.81 -25.96 19.41
C ARG A 325 -2.54 -26.31 20.72
N ILE A 326 -3.52 -27.20 20.64
CA ILE A 326 -4.26 -27.65 21.83
C ILE A 326 -3.33 -28.36 22.82
N LEU A 327 -2.39 -29.16 22.33
CA LEU A 327 -1.39 -29.82 23.15
C LEU A 327 -0.46 -28.83 23.85
N SER A 328 -0.03 -27.78 23.14
CA SER A 328 0.76 -26.71 23.74
C SER A 328 -0.02 -25.99 24.85
N GLN A 329 -1.27 -25.62 24.61
CA GLN A 329 -2.16 -25.02 25.60
C GLN A 329 -2.31 -25.95 26.82
N HIS A 330 -2.49 -27.25 26.59
CA HIS A 330 -2.61 -28.23 27.66
C HIS A 330 -1.37 -28.31 28.55
N TYR A 331 -0.18 -28.14 28.02
CA TYR A 331 1.06 -28.11 28.78
C TYR A 331 1.30 -26.75 29.48
N LEU A 332 0.66 -25.69 29.03
CA LEU A 332 0.70 -24.36 29.63
C LEU A 332 -0.34 -24.12 30.71
N ASP A 333 -1.40 -24.94 30.77
CA ASP A 333 -2.53 -24.75 31.68
C ASP A 333 -2.11 -24.89 33.17
N ARG A 334 -1.07 -25.67 33.44
CA ARG A 334 -0.44 -25.77 34.77
C ARG A 334 0.79 -24.86 34.81
N VAL A 335 0.57 -23.59 35.04
CA VAL A 335 1.65 -22.58 35.10
C VAL A 335 2.76 -22.95 36.09
N SER A 336 2.44 -23.71 37.14
CA SER A 336 3.41 -24.21 38.15
C SER A 336 4.38 -25.28 37.61
N ASP A 337 4.08 -25.93 36.48
CA ASP A 337 4.93 -26.97 35.87
C ASP A 337 4.95 -26.89 34.36
N LEU A 338 5.79 -26.02 33.84
CA LEU A 338 5.99 -25.80 32.37
C LEU A 338 7.06 -26.77 31.80
N SER A 339 7.49 -27.77 32.56
CA SER A 339 8.59 -28.67 32.16
C SER A 339 8.31 -29.41 30.85
N LYS A 340 7.07 -29.84 30.60
CA LYS A 340 6.67 -30.54 29.36
C LYS A 340 6.68 -29.62 28.15
N TRP A 341 6.25 -28.38 28.32
CA TRP A 341 6.28 -27.38 27.28
C TRP A 341 7.74 -27.05 26.90
N ARG A 342 8.59 -26.76 27.89
CA ARG A 342 10.02 -26.51 27.71
C ARG A 342 10.75 -27.69 27.08
N ASN A 343 10.41 -28.92 27.49
CA ASN A 343 11.00 -30.11 26.92
C ASN A 343 10.72 -30.24 25.42
N PHE A 344 9.53 -29.87 24.96
CA PHE A 344 9.22 -29.87 23.52
C PHE A 344 10.07 -28.87 22.75
N ILE A 345 10.21 -27.66 23.25
CA ILE A 345 11.07 -26.62 22.67
C ILE A 345 12.54 -27.08 22.65
N LYS A 346 13.01 -27.75 23.72
CA LYS A 346 14.37 -28.31 23.77
C LYS A 346 14.58 -29.42 22.73
N ILE A 347 13.66 -30.36 22.62
CA ILE A 347 13.75 -31.45 21.63
C ILE A 347 13.69 -30.91 20.20
N SER A 348 12.99 -29.79 19.95
CA SER A 348 12.93 -29.16 18.62
C SER A 348 14.27 -28.50 18.22
N GLY A 349 15.23 -28.35 19.12
CA GLY A 349 16.51 -27.67 18.87
C GLY A 349 16.42 -26.16 18.90
N ALA A 350 15.27 -25.60 19.25
CA ALA A 350 15.04 -24.15 19.22
C ALA A 350 15.86 -23.35 20.26
N ILE A 351 16.36 -23.99 21.31
CA ILE A 351 17.19 -23.37 22.36
C ILE A 351 18.69 -23.51 22.07
N GLU A 352 19.08 -24.45 21.23
CA GLU A 352 20.48 -24.68 20.92
C GLU A 352 20.95 -23.70 19.82
N GLN A 353 22.19 -23.25 19.89
CA GLN A 353 22.79 -22.10 19.20
C GLN A 353 22.69 -22.02 17.66
N GLU A 354 21.95 -22.88 17.00
CA GLU A 354 21.87 -22.94 15.54
C GLU A 354 20.43 -22.93 15.02
N SER A 355 19.64 -21.98 15.49
CA SER A 355 18.27 -21.77 15.02
C SER A 355 18.16 -21.56 13.49
N ASP A 356 19.21 -21.06 12.86
CA ASP A 356 19.29 -20.83 11.42
C ASP A 356 19.45 -22.14 10.61
N LYS A 357 19.67 -23.25 11.28
CA LYS A 357 19.80 -24.58 10.65
C LYS A 357 18.55 -25.45 10.77
N LEU A 358 17.49 -24.94 11.41
CA LEU A 358 16.23 -25.67 11.53
C LEU A 358 15.55 -25.75 10.17
N ASP A 359 15.03 -26.92 9.84
CA ASP A 359 14.23 -27.12 8.63
C ASP A 359 12.88 -26.38 8.72
N ALA A 360 12.29 -26.08 7.57
CA ALA A 360 11.05 -25.32 7.46
C ALA A 360 9.89 -25.97 8.22
N GLU A 361 9.81 -27.29 8.24
CA GLU A 361 8.79 -28.05 8.93
C GLU A 361 8.90 -27.84 10.46
N THR A 362 10.10 -27.93 11.01
CA THR A 362 10.35 -27.69 12.44
C THR A 362 9.97 -26.26 12.82
N LEU A 363 10.31 -25.28 11.97
CA LEU A 363 9.96 -23.89 12.18
C LEU A 363 8.44 -23.69 12.23
N GLN A 364 7.70 -24.31 11.33
CA GLN A 364 6.24 -24.23 11.32
C GLN A 364 5.61 -24.92 12.55
N ILE A 365 6.16 -26.05 12.99
CA ILE A 365 5.71 -26.74 14.20
C ILE A 365 5.92 -25.84 15.41
N ILE A 366 7.08 -25.18 15.54
CA ILE A 366 7.37 -24.24 16.62
C ILE A 366 6.40 -23.06 16.60
N ASP A 367 6.10 -22.48 15.43
CA ASP A 367 5.18 -21.36 15.30
C ASP A 367 3.79 -21.73 15.81
N VAL A 368 3.27 -22.91 15.47
CA VAL A 368 1.98 -23.39 15.97
C VAL A 368 2.06 -23.76 17.45
N TRP A 369 3.22 -24.23 17.95
CA TRP A 369 3.43 -24.47 19.38
C TRP A 369 3.35 -23.16 20.17
N LEU A 370 3.93 -22.08 19.66
CA LEU A 370 3.86 -20.75 20.26
C LEU A 370 2.45 -20.16 20.26
N GLU A 371 1.57 -20.54 19.30
CA GLU A 371 0.16 -20.16 19.34
C GLU A 371 -0.53 -20.61 20.64
N GLY A 372 -0.05 -21.68 21.27
CA GLY A 372 -0.54 -22.13 22.57
C GLY A 372 -0.44 -21.06 23.64
N ILE A 373 0.64 -20.25 23.66
CA ILE A 373 0.78 -19.09 24.57
C ILE A 373 -0.25 -18.03 24.20
N ILE A 374 -0.34 -17.67 22.91
CA ILE A 374 -1.19 -16.60 22.40
C ILE A 374 -2.67 -16.83 22.75
N PHE A 375 -3.14 -18.07 22.62
CA PHE A 375 -4.53 -18.45 22.82
C PHE A 375 -4.80 -19.15 24.16
N SER A 376 -3.86 -19.10 25.11
CA SER A 376 -4.06 -19.64 26.47
C SER A 376 -5.08 -18.81 27.27
N LEU A 377 -5.54 -19.36 28.37
CA LEU A 377 -6.50 -18.67 29.29
C LEU A 377 -5.82 -17.54 30.07
N GLU A 378 -4.56 -17.71 30.43
CA GLU A 378 -3.77 -16.76 31.22
C GLU A 378 -2.46 -16.37 30.53
N PRO A 379 -2.51 -15.79 29.30
CA PRO A 379 -1.32 -15.59 28.50
C PRO A 379 -0.30 -14.65 29.18
N ARG A 380 -0.75 -13.64 29.94
CA ARG A 380 0.15 -12.73 30.66
C ARG A 380 1.00 -13.47 31.71
N GLN A 381 0.40 -14.33 32.51
CA GLN A 381 1.12 -15.09 33.53
C GLN A 381 2.10 -16.08 32.90
N ILE A 382 1.68 -16.76 31.83
CA ILE A 382 2.52 -17.68 31.07
C ILE A 382 3.72 -16.96 30.44
N LEU A 383 3.51 -15.79 29.82
CA LEU A 383 4.58 -14.98 29.27
C LEU A 383 5.62 -14.58 30.32
N MET A 384 5.17 -14.19 31.53
CA MET A 384 6.08 -13.84 32.62
C MET A 384 6.88 -15.05 33.11
N GLU A 385 6.27 -16.22 33.25
CA GLU A 385 6.94 -17.45 33.67
C GLU A 385 7.88 -18.04 32.61
N LEU A 386 7.65 -17.74 31.32
CA LEU A 386 8.49 -18.14 30.22
C LEU A 386 9.47 -17.04 29.79
N SER A 387 9.57 -15.93 30.50
CA SER A 387 10.39 -14.80 30.11
C SER A 387 11.84 -15.18 29.79
N ASP A 388 12.47 -15.99 30.65
CA ASP A 388 13.85 -16.45 30.42
C ASP A 388 13.99 -17.29 29.14
N ASP A 389 13.01 -18.16 28.87
CA ASP A 389 12.98 -18.98 27.66
C ASP A 389 12.77 -18.10 26.40
N LEU A 390 11.89 -17.11 26.49
CA LEU A 390 11.54 -16.20 25.39
C LEU A 390 12.69 -15.24 25.04
N PHE A 391 13.45 -14.80 26.05
CA PHE A 391 14.61 -13.94 25.86
C PHE A 391 15.91 -14.69 25.53
N ALA A 392 15.94 -16.02 25.67
CA ALA A 392 17.08 -16.84 25.27
C ALA A 392 17.41 -16.67 23.77
N ASN A 393 18.68 -16.88 23.40
CA ASN A 393 19.17 -16.79 22.01
C ASN A 393 18.74 -15.48 21.32
N ASP A 394 19.10 -14.33 21.91
CA ASP A 394 18.76 -13.00 21.40
C ASP A 394 17.24 -12.82 21.12
N GLY A 395 16.39 -13.45 21.93
CA GLY A 395 14.94 -13.34 21.83
C GLY A 395 14.34 -14.06 20.61
N TRP A 396 15.00 -15.08 20.11
CA TRP A 396 14.57 -15.80 18.91
C TRP A 396 13.14 -16.35 19.03
N LEU A 397 12.79 -17.01 20.15
CA LEU A 397 11.43 -17.51 20.40
C LEU A 397 10.41 -16.37 20.51
N LEU A 398 10.78 -15.30 21.21
CA LEU A 398 9.92 -14.13 21.36
C LEU A 398 9.63 -13.49 19.98
N ARG A 399 10.66 -13.34 19.16
CA ARG A 399 10.53 -12.80 17.81
C ARG A 399 9.58 -13.64 16.95
N ARG A 400 9.73 -14.96 16.97
CA ARG A 400 8.82 -15.86 16.26
C ARG A 400 7.39 -15.76 16.76
N MET A 401 7.20 -15.71 18.07
CA MET A 401 5.87 -15.55 18.68
C MET A 401 5.22 -14.23 18.25
N ILE A 402 5.96 -13.11 18.27
CA ILE A 402 5.43 -11.82 17.82
C ILE A 402 5.05 -11.86 16.33
N ARG A 403 5.90 -12.41 15.48
CA ARG A 403 5.58 -12.56 14.06
C ARG A 403 4.36 -13.45 13.84
N ARG A 404 4.26 -14.53 14.58
CA ARG A 404 3.06 -15.38 14.51
C ARG A 404 1.83 -14.65 15.01
N LEU A 405 1.95 -13.87 16.07
CA LEU A 405 0.88 -13.03 16.60
C LEU A 405 0.42 -11.98 15.58
N MET A 406 1.33 -11.37 14.82
CA MET A 406 0.98 -10.46 13.73
C MET A 406 0.11 -11.12 12.66
N ILE A 407 0.23 -12.42 12.47
CA ILE A 407 -0.58 -13.18 11.50
C ILE A 407 -1.92 -13.59 12.12
N VAL A 408 -1.89 -14.29 13.26
CA VAL A 408 -3.09 -14.92 13.84
C VAL A 408 -3.88 -13.98 14.75
N GLY A 409 -3.22 -13.00 15.35
CA GLY A 409 -3.80 -12.03 16.28
C GLY A 409 -4.28 -10.72 15.62
N THR A 410 -4.49 -10.72 14.33
CA THR A 410 -4.91 -9.52 13.59
C THR A 410 -6.15 -9.78 12.76
N ILE A 411 -6.91 -8.73 12.51
CA ILE A 411 -8.08 -8.73 11.63
C ILE A 411 -7.84 -7.79 10.45
N PRO A 412 -8.40 -8.06 9.27
CA PRO A 412 -8.35 -7.12 8.16
C PRO A 412 -8.99 -5.78 8.55
N ASP A 413 -8.38 -4.67 8.11
CA ASP A 413 -8.90 -3.33 8.37
C ASP A 413 -10.25 -3.09 7.64
N PRO A 414 -11.38 -2.94 8.36
CA PRO A 414 -12.69 -2.83 7.73
C PRO A 414 -12.94 -1.49 7.02
N VAL A 415 -12.31 -0.42 7.47
CA VAL A 415 -12.49 0.92 6.88
C VAL A 415 -11.69 1.02 5.59
N PHE A 416 -10.47 0.52 5.61
CA PHE A 416 -9.64 0.44 4.42
C PHE A 416 -10.26 -0.46 3.35
N GLN A 417 -10.80 -1.61 3.75
CA GLN A 417 -11.54 -2.51 2.86
C GLN A 417 -12.69 -1.80 2.14
N LYS A 418 -13.47 -1.01 2.87
CA LYS A 418 -14.60 -0.28 2.31
C LYS A 418 -14.14 0.78 1.31
N ARG A 419 -13.17 1.60 1.69
CA ARG A 419 -12.68 2.71 0.84
C ARG A 419 -12.05 2.22 -0.46
N ILE A 420 -11.22 1.18 -0.40
CA ILE A 420 -10.59 0.64 -1.61
C ILE A 420 -11.60 -0.07 -2.50
N ALA A 421 -12.57 -0.78 -1.93
CA ALA A 421 -13.63 -1.42 -2.70
C ALA A 421 -14.49 -0.42 -3.49
N GLU A 422 -14.60 0.83 -3.02
CA GLU A 422 -15.27 1.93 -3.73
C GLU A 422 -14.46 2.44 -4.94
N VAL A 423 -13.13 2.27 -4.94
CA VAL A 423 -12.23 2.78 -5.98
C VAL A 423 -11.85 1.69 -6.99
N ASP A 424 -11.32 0.57 -6.53
CA ASP A 424 -10.90 -0.56 -7.36
C ASP A 424 -11.01 -1.88 -6.59
N THR A 425 -11.88 -2.76 -7.06
CA THR A 425 -12.14 -4.05 -6.41
C THR A 425 -10.98 -5.03 -6.53
N LYS A 426 -10.22 -5.01 -7.61
CA LYS A 426 -9.06 -5.89 -7.80
C LYS A 426 -7.88 -5.46 -6.94
N LEU A 427 -7.62 -4.16 -6.89
CA LEU A 427 -6.58 -3.59 -6.04
C LEU A 427 -6.90 -3.82 -4.56
N ALA A 428 -8.17 -3.66 -4.16
CA ALA A 428 -8.65 -3.92 -2.82
C ALA A 428 -8.29 -5.33 -2.34
N GLU A 429 -8.48 -6.33 -3.18
CA GLU A 429 -8.23 -7.73 -2.86
C GLU A 429 -6.75 -8.05 -2.66
N GLN A 430 -5.88 -7.45 -3.48
CA GLN A 430 -4.43 -7.64 -3.35
C GLN A 430 -3.85 -6.97 -2.11
N ILE A 431 -4.42 -5.83 -1.70
CA ILE A 431 -3.87 -5.00 -0.64
C ILE A 431 -4.50 -5.32 0.73
N ILE A 432 -5.69 -5.91 0.76
CA ILE A 432 -6.48 -6.16 1.98
C ILE A 432 -5.72 -6.94 3.05
N ASN A 433 -4.85 -7.87 2.63
CA ASN A 433 -4.04 -8.67 3.53
C ASN A 433 -2.83 -7.91 4.10
N ARG A 434 -2.46 -6.78 3.51
CA ARG A 434 -1.36 -5.92 4.01
C ARG A 434 -1.83 -4.96 5.10
N TYR A 435 -3.12 -4.58 5.11
CA TYR A 435 -3.68 -3.65 6.07
C TYR A 435 -4.52 -4.39 7.09
N ARG A 436 -3.89 -4.73 8.23
CA ARG A 436 -4.49 -5.49 9.33
C ARG A 436 -4.44 -4.68 10.60
N LEU A 437 -5.46 -4.85 11.44
CA LEU A 437 -5.58 -4.23 12.76
C LEU A 437 -5.36 -5.30 13.85
N PRO A 438 -4.77 -4.94 14.98
CA PRO A 438 -4.60 -5.86 16.08
C PRO A 438 -5.95 -6.27 16.67
N TRP A 439 -6.10 -7.56 16.96
CA TRP A 439 -7.22 -8.06 17.75
C TRP A 439 -6.89 -7.90 19.21
N TRP A 440 -7.39 -6.83 19.82
CA TRP A 440 -7.03 -6.37 21.14
C TRP A 440 -7.01 -7.45 22.24
N PRO A 441 -8.03 -8.33 22.39
CA PRO A 441 -8.02 -9.33 23.45
C PRO A 441 -6.83 -10.27 23.44
N VAL A 442 -6.23 -10.47 22.28
CA VAL A 442 -5.07 -11.35 22.07
C VAL A 442 -3.75 -10.58 22.22
N TRP A 443 -3.73 -9.31 21.84
CA TRP A 443 -2.54 -8.48 21.93
C TRP A 443 -2.29 -7.88 23.32
N SER A 444 -3.32 -7.54 24.09
CA SER A 444 -3.17 -6.84 25.37
C SER A 444 -2.19 -7.55 26.34
N PRO A 445 -2.27 -8.89 26.56
CA PRO A 445 -1.31 -9.56 27.42
C PRO A 445 0.13 -9.49 26.92
N THR A 446 0.31 -9.52 25.61
CA THR A 446 1.65 -9.42 25.00
C THR A 446 2.19 -8.01 25.13
N ILE A 447 1.37 -6.97 24.92
CA ILE A 447 1.81 -5.58 25.14
C ILE A 447 2.21 -5.37 26.59
N ASP A 448 1.43 -5.85 27.54
CA ASP A 448 1.76 -5.79 28.97
C ASP A 448 3.12 -6.44 29.27
N PHE A 449 3.41 -7.57 28.63
CA PHE A 449 4.69 -8.25 28.73
C PHE A 449 5.84 -7.41 28.13
N LEU A 450 5.67 -6.91 26.88
CA LEU A 450 6.69 -6.08 26.24
C LEU A 450 7.03 -4.82 27.04
N VAL A 451 6.01 -4.17 27.61
CA VAL A 451 6.16 -2.98 28.46
C VAL A 451 6.90 -3.29 29.77
N SER A 452 6.80 -4.52 30.27
CA SER A 452 7.49 -4.93 31.50
C SER A 452 9.00 -5.10 31.31
N PHE A 453 9.50 -5.24 30.07
CA PHE A 453 10.91 -5.51 29.76
C PHE A 453 11.47 -4.59 28.67
N PRO A 454 11.42 -3.25 28.82
CA PRO A 454 11.70 -2.30 27.73
C PRO A 454 13.11 -2.44 27.16
N ASP A 455 14.13 -2.66 27.99
CA ASP A 455 15.51 -2.76 27.54
C ASP A 455 15.76 -4.02 26.71
N GLN A 456 15.32 -5.19 27.23
CA GLN A 456 15.48 -6.46 26.53
C GLN A 456 14.71 -6.45 25.21
N VAL A 457 13.49 -5.95 25.21
CA VAL A 457 12.61 -5.92 24.03
C VAL A 457 13.19 -5.01 22.94
N THR A 458 13.70 -3.82 23.28
CA THR A 458 14.35 -2.93 22.30
C THR A 458 15.65 -3.50 21.73
N ASP A 459 16.37 -4.31 22.50
CA ASP A 459 17.58 -4.96 21.99
C ASP A 459 17.28 -6.17 21.10
N MET A 460 16.19 -6.88 21.37
CA MET A 460 15.85 -8.15 20.72
C MET A 460 14.81 -8.04 19.59
N LEU A 461 13.89 -7.06 19.64
CA LEU A 461 12.78 -6.89 18.68
C LEU A 461 12.76 -5.50 18.01
N PRO A 462 13.89 -4.92 17.61
CA PRO A 462 13.89 -3.53 17.15
C PRO A 462 13.02 -3.29 15.92
N VAL A 463 13.00 -4.19 14.96
CA VAL A 463 12.20 -4.06 13.73
C VAL A 463 10.73 -4.37 14.02
N GLU A 464 10.46 -5.44 14.76
CA GLU A 464 9.10 -5.85 15.12
C GLU A 464 8.36 -4.77 15.92
N LEU A 465 9.06 -4.02 16.78
CA LEU A 465 8.46 -2.86 17.47
C LEU A 465 8.01 -1.76 16.51
N GLY A 466 8.76 -1.52 15.44
CA GLY A 466 8.36 -0.58 14.38
C GLY A 466 7.10 -1.06 13.64
N GLU A 467 7.03 -2.34 13.29
CA GLU A 467 5.87 -2.95 12.64
C GLU A 467 4.62 -2.96 13.56
N ILE A 468 4.81 -3.22 14.86
CA ILE A 468 3.75 -3.10 15.86
C ILE A 468 3.25 -1.65 15.93
N ALA A 469 4.15 -0.68 15.99
CA ALA A 469 3.78 0.74 16.02
C ALA A 469 2.94 1.15 14.81
N GLU A 470 3.24 0.63 13.63
CA GLU A 470 2.46 0.88 12.41
C GLU A 470 1.02 0.35 12.54
N MET A 471 0.83 -0.86 13.06
CA MET A 471 -0.51 -1.41 13.32
C MET A 471 -1.27 -0.59 14.37
N TRP A 472 -0.59 -0.19 15.47
CA TRP A 472 -1.19 0.58 16.55
C TRP A 472 -1.58 1.98 16.12
N ALA A 473 -0.75 2.63 15.34
CA ALA A 473 -1.03 3.96 14.80
C ALA A 473 -2.26 3.98 13.91
N ARG A 474 -2.46 2.95 13.09
CA ARG A 474 -3.71 2.80 12.30
C ARG A 474 -4.92 2.60 13.20
N PHE A 475 -4.76 1.82 14.27
CA PHE A 475 -5.85 1.57 15.21
C PHE A 475 -6.21 2.82 16.02
N GLU A 476 -5.21 3.64 16.38
CA GLU A 476 -5.39 4.96 16.99
C GLU A 476 -6.25 5.88 16.12
N ASP A 477 -6.00 5.92 14.81
CA ASP A 477 -6.73 6.77 13.87
C ASP A 477 -8.23 6.44 13.82
N TYR A 478 -8.62 5.17 14.11
CA TYR A 478 -10.01 4.73 14.07
C TYR A 478 -10.76 4.89 15.40
N ILE A 479 -10.14 4.57 16.50
CA ILE A 479 -10.81 4.48 17.81
C ILE A 479 -10.23 5.43 18.86
N LYS A 480 -9.28 6.30 18.50
CA LYS A 480 -8.57 7.22 19.39
C LYS A 480 -7.97 6.48 20.61
N LEU A 481 -7.39 5.31 20.36
CA LEU A 481 -6.75 4.50 21.39
C LEU A 481 -5.50 5.20 21.91
N GLU A 482 -5.38 5.32 23.23
CA GLU A 482 -4.16 5.75 23.89
C GLU A 482 -3.23 4.54 24.11
N TRP A 483 -1.96 4.68 23.76
CA TRP A 483 -0.93 3.63 23.91
C TRP A 483 0.44 4.19 24.34
N PRO A 484 0.49 5.09 25.35
CA PRO A 484 1.69 5.85 25.71
C PRO A 484 2.85 4.97 26.18
N GLU A 485 2.57 3.84 26.82
CA GLU A 485 3.59 2.94 27.35
C GLU A 485 4.32 2.19 26.24
N LEU A 486 3.57 1.60 25.30
CA LEU A 486 4.14 0.99 24.09
C LEU A 486 4.87 2.02 23.24
N ALA A 487 4.29 3.21 23.03
CA ALA A 487 4.93 4.30 22.31
C ALA A 487 6.24 4.72 23.00
N GLY A 488 6.30 4.69 24.32
CA GLY A 488 7.51 4.93 25.11
C GLY A 488 8.64 3.94 24.78
N ILE A 489 8.33 2.67 24.57
CA ILE A 489 9.30 1.63 24.17
C ILE A 489 9.72 1.84 22.70
N VAL A 490 8.78 2.14 21.82
CA VAL A 490 9.07 2.43 20.41
C VAL A 490 10.03 3.62 20.28
N MET A 491 9.80 4.69 21.09
CA MET A 491 10.72 5.83 21.14
C MET A 491 12.11 5.44 21.67
N LEU A 492 12.16 4.66 22.77
CA LEU A 492 13.42 4.18 23.33
C LEU A 492 14.22 3.36 22.30
N ASN A 493 13.51 2.53 21.53
CA ASN A 493 14.10 1.74 20.47
C ASN A 493 14.79 2.62 19.41
N ALA A 494 14.07 3.63 18.89
CA ALA A 494 14.61 4.55 17.90
C ALA A 494 15.77 5.42 18.45
N GLU A 495 15.67 5.85 19.71
CA GLU A 495 16.76 6.58 20.39
C GLU A 495 18.02 5.72 20.54
N LYS A 496 17.87 4.43 20.91
CA LYS A 496 18.98 3.47 20.96
C LYS A 496 19.59 3.25 19.59
N GLU A 497 18.77 3.11 18.56
CA GLU A 497 19.26 2.87 17.20
C GLU A 497 20.01 4.09 16.64
N LEU A 498 19.52 5.31 16.89
CA LEU A 498 20.22 6.54 16.51
C LEU A 498 21.59 6.65 17.19
N ARG A 499 21.70 6.27 18.47
CA ARG A 499 23.01 6.23 19.18
C ARG A 499 23.97 5.20 18.57
N ARG A 500 23.48 4.01 18.19
CA ARG A 500 24.28 2.98 17.49
C ARG A 500 24.76 3.47 16.13
N GLU A 501 23.92 4.18 15.40
CA GLU A 501 24.28 4.82 14.14
C GLU A 501 25.34 5.91 14.36
N ALA A 502 25.25 6.68 15.45
CA ALA A 502 26.22 7.70 15.80
C ALA A 502 27.60 7.13 16.14
N SER A 503 27.64 6.06 16.95
CA SER A 503 28.89 5.42 17.38
C SER A 503 29.59 4.61 16.29
N GLY A 504 28.92 4.42 15.12
CA GLY A 504 29.44 3.56 14.07
C GLY A 504 29.48 2.07 14.46
N GLU A 505 28.82 1.70 15.55
CA GLU A 505 28.62 0.30 15.97
C GLU A 505 27.66 -0.41 15.03
N PHE A 506 28.11 -0.63 13.81
CA PHE A 506 27.46 -1.61 12.95
C PHE A 506 27.74 -2.99 13.55
N ARG A 507 26.81 -3.55 14.27
CA ARG A 507 26.85 -4.97 14.56
C ARG A 507 26.81 -5.70 13.22
N HIS A 508 28.00 -6.12 12.77
CA HIS A 508 28.08 -7.24 11.85
C HIS A 508 27.50 -8.44 12.61
N ASP A 509 26.22 -8.69 12.48
CA ASP A 509 25.59 -9.94 12.92
C ASP A 509 26.23 -11.08 12.13
N LYS A 510 27.34 -11.59 12.69
CA LYS A 510 27.91 -12.85 12.22
C LYS A 510 26.91 -13.94 12.59
N GLY A 511 26.03 -14.28 11.66
CA GLY A 511 25.27 -15.52 11.76
C GLY A 511 23.75 -15.44 11.73
N SER A 512 23.16 -14.27 11.70
CA SER A 512 21.70 -14.20 11.47
C SER A 512 21.44 -13.94 10.00
N ALA A 513 20.84 -14.89 9.30
CA ALA A 513 20.25 -14.73 7.97
C ALA A 513 19.07 -13.71 8.00
N TYR A 514 19.07 -12.85 9.01
CA TYR A 514 18.09 -11.82 9.24
C TYR A 514 18.47 -10.57 8.44
N ILE A 515 17.85 -10.46 7.29
CA ILE A 515 17.73 -9.28 6.41
C ILE A 515 17.18 -8.04 7.17
N GLY A 516 17.03 -8.09 8.50
CA GLY A 516 16.27 -7.13 9.28
C GLY A 516 17.02 -5.87 9.77
N ARG A 517 18.36 -5.84 9.79
CA ARG A 517 19.12 -4.65 10.24
C ARG A 517 19.88 -3.93 9.12
N GLY A 518 19.52 -4.17 7.87
CA GLY A 518 19.88 -3.29 6.77
C GLY A 518 19.13 -1.96 6.84
N SER A 519 19.37 -1.09 5.90
CA SER A 519 18.69 0.21 5.77
C SER A 519 17.15 0.10 5.94
N GLN A 520 16.53 -0.92 5.36
CA GLN A 520 15.10 -1.16 5.48
C GLN A 520 14.63 -1.43 6.93
N GLY A 521 15.41 -2.17 7.71
CA GLY A 521 15.06 -2.44 9.12
C GLY A 521 15.13 -1.16 9.98
N ARG A 522 16.18 -0.33 9.79
CA ARG A 522 16.29 0.96 10.48
C ARG A 522 15.19 1.92 10.06
N LYS A 523 14.85 1.97 8.77
CA LYS A 523 13.71 2.73 8.27
C LYS A 523 12.42 2.34 8.99
N THR A 524 12.14 1.05 9.19
CA THR A 524 10.96 0.58 9.94
C THR A 524 11.00 1.02 11.40
N ILE A 525 12.16 0.98 12.06
CA ILE A 525 12.33 1.44 13.45
C ILE A 525 12.00 2.94 13.56
N TYR A 526 12.56 3.75 12.67
CA TYR A 526 12.34 5.20 12.67
C TYR A 526 10.92 5.57 12.26
N ALA A 527 10.34 4.90 11.26
CA ALA A 527 8.93 5.09 10.90
C ALA A 527 7.99 4.80 12.09
N GLY A 528 8.28 3.73 12.86
CA GLY A 528 7.54 3.44 14.10
C GLY A 528 7.58 4.58 15.10
N SER A 529 8.74 5.21 15.31
CA SER A 529 8.87 6.35 16.23
C SER A 529 8.09 7.59 15.75
N LEU A 530 8.09 7.86 14.46
CA LEU A 530 7.29 8.94 13.86
C LEU A 530 5.79 8.68 14.04
N LEU A 531 5.35 7.45 13.90
CA LEU A 531 3.95 7.04 14.13
C LEU A 531 3.54 7.13 15.60
N ALA A 532 4.48 6.96 16.53
CA ALA A 532 4.26 7.13 17.97
C ALA A 532 4.24 8.60 18.43
N ALA A 533 4.45 9.57 17.54
CA ALA A 533 4.58 10.98 17.88
C ALA A 533 3.37 11.57 18.59
N ASN A 534 2.14 11.17 18.25
CA ASN A 534 0.94 11.64 18.96
C ASN A 534 0.94 11.25 20.44
N GLN A 535 1.54 10.11 20.78
CA GLN A 535 1.59 9.59 22.14
C GLN A 535 2.80 10.12 22.94
N GLN A 536 3.90 10.48 22.25
CA GLN A 536 5.17 10.90 22.83
C GLN A 536 5.74 12.13 22.09
N PRO A 537 5.00 13.27 22.01
CA PRO A 537 5.34 14.38 21.12
C PRO A 537 6.70 15.01 21.41
N ASP A 538 7.04 15.28 22.68
CA ASP A 538 8.30 15.93 23.06
C ASP A 538 9.52 15.05 22.75
N ARG A 539 9.40 13.74 22.93
CA ARG A 539 10.46 12.78 22.57
C ARG A 539 10.63 12.68 21.06
N ALA A 540 9.51 12.64 20.33
CA ALA A 540 9.52 12.53 18.87
C ALA A 540 10.20 13.74 18.22
N ILE A 541 9.89 14.98 18.69
CA ILE A 541 10.53 16.19 18.16
C ILE A 541 12.00 16.28 18.52
N LYS A 542 12.39 15.84 19.71
CA LYS A 542 13.80 15.78 20.12
C LYS A 542 14.57 14.77 19.26
N LEU A 543 14.00 13.60 19.02
CA LEU A 543 14.59 12.56 18.19
C LEU A 543 14.75 13.03 16.73
N LEU A 544 13.71 13.64 16.15
CA LEU A 544 13.73 14.24 14.82
C LEU A 544 14.83 15.30 14.70
N SER A 545 14.90 16.20 15.68
CA SER A 545 15.90 17.28 15.69
C SER A 545 17.34 16.74 15.78
N LYS A 546 17.55 15.66 16.53
CA LYS A 546 18.83 14.95 16.58
C LYS A 546 19.14 14.30 15.22
N ALA A 547 18.21 13.53 14.66
CA ALA A 547 18.39 12.82 13.40
C ALA A 547 18.67 13.78 12.22
N ALA A 548 18.04 14.96 12.23
CA ALA A 548 18.23 16.02 11.24
C ALA A 548 19.47 16.90 11.47
N GLY A 549 20.28 16.62 12.48
CA GLY A 549 21.51 17.36 12.78
C GLY A 549 21.30 18.76 13.38
N ILE A 550 20.08 19.11 13.79
CA ILE A 550 19.76 20.42 14.39
C ILE A 550 20.34 20.54 15.81
N ILE A 551 20.26 19.45 16.57
CA ILE A 551 20.82 19.34 17.91
C ILE A 551 21.81 18.17 18.01
N PRO A 552 22.75 18.16 18.97
CA PRO A 552 23.71 17.06 19.16
C PRO A 552 23.00 15.71 19.38
N TRP A 553 23.60 14.62 18.87
CA TRP A 553 23.10 13.28 19.08
C TRP A 553 23.20 12.82 20.54
N GLU A 554 24.26 13.26 21.27
CA GLU A 554 24.43 12.99 22.69
C GLU A 554 24.47 14.28 23.55
N ASP A 555 23.95 14.18 24.78
CA ASP A 555 23.94 15.29 25.72
C ASP A 555 25.37 15.46 26.33
N GLY A 556 26.31 15.90 25.56
CA GLY A 556 27.72 16.00 25.92
C GLY A 556 28.65 16.17 24.73
N ASP A 557 28.14 15.90 23.53
CA ASP A 557 28.85 16.17 22.30
C ASP A 557 28.97 17.66 22.04
N THR A 558 30.03 18.26 22.59
CA THR A 558 30.35 19.68 22.39
C THR A 558 31.31 19.89 21.22
N GLU A 559 31.83 18.82 20.63
CA GLU A 559 32.73 18.93 19.49
C GLU A 559 32.05 18.47 18.19
N PRO A 560 32.04 19.33 17.15
CA PRO A 560 31.76 18.90 15.80
C PRO A 560 32.79 17.83 15.41
N ASP A 561 32.37 16.87 14.60
CA ASP A 561 33.28 15.86 14.01
C ASP A 561 34.57 16.57 13.56
N THR A 562 35.69 16.17 14.13
CA THR A 562 36.97 16.84 13.91
C THR A 562 37.45 16.80 12.45
N GLN A 563 36.80 16.01 11.61
CA GLN A 563 36.99 16.08 10.16
C GLN A 563 36.35 17.32 9.52
N LEU A 564 35.44 18.00 10.21
CA LEU A 564 34.78 19.23 9.75
C LEU A 564 35.30 20.50 10.43
N SER A 565 36.20 20.40 11.43
CA SER A 565 36.76 21.53 12.17
C SER A 565 37.65 22.50 11.35
N TRP A 566 37.96 22.15 10.11
CA TRP A 566 38.66 23.03 9.15
C TRP A 566 37.67 23.98 8.41
N LEU A 567 36.38 23.80 8.56
CA LEU A 567 35.38 24.76 8.10
C LEU A 567 35.23 25.84 9.17
N GLY A 568 35.92 26.97 8.99
CA GLY A 568 35.94 28.11 9.89
C GLY A 568 34.53 28.61 10.30
N GLU A 569 34.49 29.58 11.24
CA GLU A 569 33.27 30.17 11.76
C GLU A 569 32.21 30.38 10.67
N TRP A 570 31.04 29.87 10.94
CA TRP A 570 29.90 29.84 10.02
C TRP A 570 29.40 31.26 9.76
N GLU A 571 29.76 31.86 8.64
CA GLU A 571 29.02 33.00 8.12
C GLU A 571 27.77 32.49 7.38
N GLU A 572 26.60 33.01 7.73
CA GLU A 572 25.38 32.78 6.92
C GLU A 572 25.72 32.96 5.44
N PRO A 573 25.35 31.99 4.57
CA PRO A 573 25.59 32.17 3.17
C PRO A 573 24.74 33.32 2.69
N LYS A 574 25.38 34.44 2.50
CA LYS A 574 24.76 35.56 1.76
C LYS A 574 24.39 34.98 0.40
N SER A 575 23.08 34.94 0.07
CA SER A 575 22.59 34.56 -1.24
C SER A 575 23.52 35.20 -2.30
N ILE A 576 23.92 34.45 -3.31
CA ILE A 576 24.76 35.00 -4.41
C ILE A 576 24.04 36.17 -5.07
N PHE A 577 22.71 36.14 -5.08
CA PHE A 577 21.90 37.27 -5.55
C PHE A 577 22.18 38.55 -4.77
N SER A 578 22.35 38.50 -3.45
CA SER A 578 22.67 39.68 -2.66
C SER A 578 24.06 40.21 -2.95
N ARG A 579 25.01 39.36 -3.34
CA ARG A 579 26.38 39.80 -3.68
C ARG A 579 26.48 40.46 -5.06
N ARG A 580 25.62 40.07 -6.02
CA ARG A 580 25.74 40.51 -7.43
C ARG A 580 24.70 41.57 -7.85
N SER A 581 23.47 41.49 -7.29
CA SER A 581 22.37 42.39 -7.69
C SER A 581 22.23 43.64 -6.82
N GLY A 582 22.92 43.72 -5.69
CA GLY A 582 22.75 44.83 -4.73
C GLY A 582 21.39 44.88 -4.03
N VAL A 583 20.55 43.89 -4.26
CA VAL A 583 19.23 43.74 -3.63
C VAL A 583 19.43 42.94 -2.35
N GLU A 584 19.20 43.54 -1.20
CA GLU A 584 19.14 42.79 0.06
C GLU A 584 17.89 41.93 0.06
N HIS A 585 18.05 40.62 -0.19
CA HIS A 585 16.98 39.66 0.02
C HIS A 585 16.95 39.26 1.49
N PRO A 586 15.77 39.09 2.10
CA PRO A 586 15.70 38.58 3.45
C PRO A 586 16.35 37.18 3.46
N PRO A 587 17.23 36.90 4.42
CA PRO A 587 17.86 35.61 4.54
C PRO A 587 16.75 34.54 4.68
N THR A 588 16.82 33.50 3.87
CA THR A 588 16.06 32.28 4.16
C THR A 588 16.50 31.87 5.58
N SER A 589 15.56 31.81 6.51
CA SER A 589 15.86 31.44 7.90
C SER A 589 16.28 29.97 7.92
N TRP A 590 17.58 29.75 7.87
CA TRP A 590 18.19 28.45 8.04
C TRP A 590 18.15 28.04 9.51
N PRO A 591 18.22 26.73 9.83
CA PRO A 591 18.43 26.31 11.19
C PRO A 591 19.72 26.94 11.73
N ASP A 592 19.62 27.70 12.82
CA ASP A 592 20.75 28.33 13.49
C ASP A 592 21.70 27.24 14.03
N GLY A 593 22.94 27.27 13.61
CA GLY A 593 24.01 26.45 14.18
C GLY A 593 24.75 25.57 13.16
N PRO A 594 25.86 24.95 13.56
CA PRO A 594 26.65 24.08 12.68
C PRO A 594 25.85 22.83 12.33
N ILE A 595 25.79 22.49 11.05
CA ILE A 595 25.16 21.25 10.58
C ILE A 595 26.00 20.08 11.07
N ARG A 596 25.36 19.22 11.82
CA ARG A 596 25.92 18.01 12.37
C ARG A 596 25.55 16.84 11.46
N LYS A 597 26.14 15.66 11.76
CA LYS A 597 25.81 14.41 11.06
C LYS A 597 24.30 14.16 11.09
N THR A 598 23.72 13.85 9.92
CA THR A 598 22.32 13.47 9.76
C THR A 598 22.21 11.96 9.61
N SER A 599 21.05 11.38 9.98
CA SER A 599 20.76 9.97 9.74
C SER A 599 20.07 9.79 8.39
N SER A 600 20.71 9.08 7.46
CA SER A 600 20.12 8.77 6.16
C SER A 600 18.92 7.82 6.27
N ASP A 601 18.98 6.83 7.15
CA ASP A 601 17.87 5.88 7.34
C ASP A 601 16.66 6.53 8.02
N PHE A 602 16.90 7.49 8.92
CA PHE A 602 15.81 8.30 9.48
C PHE A 602 15.20 9.21 8.41
N PHE A 603 16.02 9.80 7.57
CA PHE A 603 15.58 10.59 6.44
C PHE A 603 14.66 9.77 5.51
N ASN A 604 15.04 8.54 5.18
CA ASN A 604 14.23 7.66 4.36
C ASN A 604 12.87 7.35 5.03
N ALA A 605 12.86 7.13 6.35
CA ALA A 605 11.61 6.97 7.10
C ALA A 605 10.77 8.25 7.09
N TRP A 606 11.41 9.42 7.17
CA TRP A 606 10.75 10.72 7.14
C TRP A 606 10.07 11.01 5.80
N PHE A 607 10.72 10.70 4.69
CA PHE A 607 10.23 11.02 3.34
C PHE A 607 9.33 9.96 2.72
N ASP A 608 9.61 8.68 2.92
CA ASP A 608 8.89 7.59 2.25
C ASP A 608 7.65 7.12 2.99
N SER A 609 7.49 7.49 4.25
CA SER A 609 6.36 7.06 5.04
C SER A 609 5.41 8.22 5.35
N ASN A 610 4.10 7.93 5.36
CA ASN A 610 3.11 8.86 5.87
C ASN A 610 3.24 9.12 7.39
N ALA A 611 4.24 8.50 8.02
CA ALA A 611 4.51 8.63 9.45
C ALA A 611 4.91 10.07 9.83
N SER A 612 5.63 10.77 8.96
CA SER A 612 6.03 12.17 9.16
C SER A 612 4.86 13.15 9.32
N ILE A 613 3.71 12.83 8.73
CA ILE A 613 2.52 13.71 8.72
C ILE A 613 2.06 14.08 10.13
N ARG A 614 2.24 13.18 11.09
CA ARG A 614 1.87 13.45 12.50
C ARG A 614 2.71 14.58 13.08
N LEU A 615 4.01 14.60 12.82
CA LEU A 615 4.90 15.67 13.29
C LEU A 615 4.72 16.97 12.51
N PHE A 616 4.43 16.94 11.24
CA PHE A 616 4.05 18.14 10.49
C PHE A 616 2.77 18.79 11.06
N ARG A 617 1.84 17.99 11.55
CA ARG A 617 0.63 18.53 12.22
C ARG A 617 0.91 19.06 13.62
N LEU A 618 1.71 18.37 14.41
CA LEU A 618 1.97 18.74 15.81
C LEU A 618 2.98 19.90 15.93
N PHE A 619 4.02 19.91 15.10
CA PHE A 619 5.14 20.82 15.18
C PHE A 619 5.61 21.25 13.78
N PRO A 620 4.79 22.02 13.05
CA PRO A 620 5.06 22.33 11.64
C PRO A 620 6.41 23.05 11.44
N ASP A 621 6.73 24.04 12.25
CA ASP A 621 8.01 24.78 12.15
C ASP A 621 9.22 23.90 12.39
N ALA A 622 9.16 23.03 13.40
CA ALA A 622 10.26 22.12 13.70
C ALA A 622 10.39 21.02 12.63
N ALA A 623 9.26 20.54 12.10
CA ALA A 623 9.24 19.59 10.99
C ALA A 623 9.83 20.23 9.71
N ASN A 624 9.50 21.48 9.41
CA ASN A 624 10.10 22.23 8.31
C ASN A 624 11.61 22.37 8.47
N LYS A 625 12.08 22.79 9.65
CA LYS A 625 13.52 22.90 9.95
C LYS A 625 14.22 21.55 9.81
N ALA A 626 13.64 20.47 10.33
CA ALA A 626 14.21 19.13 10.22
C ALA A 626 14.27 18.66 8.77
N THR A 627 13.21 18.88 7.99
CA THR A 627 13.17 18.52 6.58
C THR A 627 14.28 19.23 5.79
N LEU A 628 14.46 20.52 6.03
CA LEU A 628 15.56 21.27 5.44
C LEU A 628 16.90 20.78 5.96
N GLY A 629 17.03 20.45 7.25
CA GLY A 629 18.25 19.88 7.84
C GLY A 629 18.69 18.58 7.18
N PHE A 630 17.74 17.71 6.84
CA PHE A 630 18.02 16.49 6.09
C PHE A 630 18.42 16.74 4.64
N LEU A 631 17.67 17.64 3.95
CA LEU A 631 17.82 17.84 2.52
C LEU A 631 19.07 18.64 2.15
N LEU A 632 19.50 19.54 3.03
CA LEU A 632 20.50 20.53 2.71
C LEU A 632 21.86 20.13 3.30
N ASP A 633 22.72 19.53 2.48
CA ASP A 633 24.09 19.17 2.86
C ASP A 633 25.02 20.38 2.72
N TRP A 634 24.95 21.26 3.70
CA TRP A 634 25.58 22.57 3.67
C TRP A 634 27.13 22.57 3.74
N PRO A 635 27.80 21.77 4.57
CA PRO A 635 29.23 21.85 4.78
C PRO A 635 30.11 21.42 3.60
N LYS A 636 29.64 20.48 2.79
CA LYS A 636 30.44 19.91 1.68
C LYS A 636 30.59 20.83 0.47
N ARG A 637 30.08 22.06 0.53
CA ARG A 637 29.91 22.92 -0.64
C ARG A 637 30.76 24.18 -0.68
N THR A 638 31.55 24.35 0.30
CA THR A 638 32.67 25.32 0.23
C THR A 638 33.77 24.86 -0.71
N LEU A 639 33.74 23.58 -1.13
CA LEU A 639 34.63 23.05 -2.15
C LEU A 639 34.29 23.58 -3.54
N SER A 640 35.28 24.10 -4.26
CA SER A 640 35.05 24.63 -5.60
C SER A 640 34.56 23.54 -6.56
N PRO A 641 33.74 23.88 -7.58
CA PRO A 641 33.27 22.90 -8.59
C PRO A 641 34.40 22.14 -9.29
N ARG A 642 35.64 22.64 -9.23
CA ARG A 642 36.82 22.02 -9.86
C ARG A 642 37.40 20.85 -9.03
N GLU A 643 37.08 20.76 -7.75
CA GLU A 643 37.57 19.70 -6.88
C GLU A 643 36.66 18.48 -6.83
N TYR A 644 35.46 18.58 -7.41
CA TYR A 644 34.47 17.51 -7.49
C TYR A 644 34.54 16.75 -8.82
N HIS A 645 35.72 16.30 -9.24
CA HIS A 645 35.83 15.43 -10.39
C HIS A 645 35.38 14.01 -10.04
N GLY A 646 34.06 13.74 -10.22
CA GLY A 646 33.53 12.38 -10.15
C GLY A 646 32.19 12.17 -9.46
N ILE A 647 31.57 13.21 -8.91
CA ILE A 647 30.24 13.11 -8.31
C ILE A 647 29.22 13.77 -9.24
N ASP A 648 28.11 13.08 -9.45
CA ASP A 648 27.04 13.47 -10.36
C ASP A 648 26.67 14.95 -10.22
N LYS A 649 26.72 15.66 -11.34
CA LYS A 649 26.43 17.10 -11.46
C LYS A 649 24.98 17.46 -11.15
N ASP A 650 24.13 16.46 -10.86
CA ASP A 650 22.68 16.61 -10.88
C ASP A 650 22.06 16.93 -9.52
N HIS A 651 22.83 16.98 -8.43
CA HIS A 651 22.25 17.16 -7.10
C HIS A 651 22.23 18.58 -6.54
N TYR A 652 22.61 19.59 -7.30
CA TYR A 652 22.49 21.04 -6.99
C TYR A 652 22.63 21.44 -5.53
N GLY A 653 23.39 20.65 -4.77
CA GLY A 653 23.54 21.04 -3.41
C GLY A 653 22.61 20.40 -2.40
N PHE A 654 21.86 19.45 -2.75
CA PHE A 654 21.11 18.60 -1.82
C PHE A 654 22.01 17.50 -1.28
N SER A 655 21.75 17.03 -0.06
CA SER A 655 22.42 15.86 0.49
C SER A 655 22.21 14.67 -0.45
N PHE A 656 23.22 13.83 -0.58
CA PHE A 656 23.09 12.58 -1.36
C PHE A 656 21.93 11.74 -0.81
N LEU A 657 20.86 11.71 -1.57
CA LEU A 657 19.79 10.77 -1.40
C LEU A 657 20.15 9.56 -2.25
N GLU A 658 20.74 8.53 -1.64
CA GLU A 658 20.94 7.23 -2.30
C GLU A 658 19.60 6.55 -2.64
N ASP A 659 18.49 7.26 -2.48
CA ASP A 659 17.17 6.66 -2.53
C ASP A 659 16.53 6.83 -3.91
N HIS A 660 16.56 5.74 -4.67
CA HIS A 660 15.84 5.60 -5.93
C HIS A 660 14.32 5.73 -5.80
N ASP A 661 13.79 5.80 -4.57
CA ASP A 661 12.34 5.84 -4.35
C ASP A 661 11.70 7.18 -4.76
N MET A 662 12.46 8.27 -4.81
CA MET A 662 11.97 9.56 -5.33
C MET A 662 12.06 9.68 -6.84
N TYR A 663 12.93 8.89 -7.47
CA TYR A 663 13.00 8.86 -8.93
C TYR A 663 12.00 7.85 -9.51
N PRO A 664 11.30 8.20 -10.55
CA PRO A 664 11.12 9.54 -11.11
C PRO A 664 10.22 10.41 -10.21
N PRO A 665 10.37 11.74 -10.19
CA PRO A 665 9.57 12.61 -9.36
C PRO A 665 8.09 12.53 -9.69
N PHE A 666 7.23 12.55 -8.66
CA PHE A 666 5.78 12.54 -8.82
C PHE A 666 5.10 13.10 -7.56
N TYR A 667 3.89 13.64 -7.71
CA TYR A 667 3.17 14.27 -6.60
C TYR A 667 2.81 13.33 -5.45
N THR A 668 2.81 12.02 -5.66
CA THR A 668 2.53 11.03 -4.61
C THR A 668 3.75 10.68 -3.76
N LYS A 669 4.94 11.13 -4.18
CA LYS A 669 6.20 10.85 -3.50
C LYS A 669 6.55 11.94 -2.50
N GLY A 670 7.07 11.54 -1.36
CA GLY A 670 7.38 12.44 -0.26
C GLY A 670 6.13 12.96 0.49
N PRO A 671 6.31 13.77 1.53
CA PRO A 671 5.22 14.22 2.40
C PRO A 671 4.44 15.41 1.86
N PHE A 672 4.88 16.07 0.78
CA PHE A 672 4.44 17.40 0.36
C PHE A 672 2.94 17.52 0.12
N LEU A 673 2.35 16.62 -0.67
CA LEU A 673 0.92 16.68 -0.97
C LEU A 673 0.06 16.47 0.27
N HIS A 674 0.43 15.51 1.13
CA HIS A 674 -0.28 15.27 2.37
C HIS A 674 -0.14 16.46 3.33
N TYR A 675 1.04 17.05 3.39
CA TYR A 675 1.29 18.23 4.23
C TYR A 675 0.48 19.43 3.76
N LEU A 676 0.45 19.72 2.44
CA LEU A 676 -0.39 20.77 1.86
C LEU A 676 -1.88 20.58 2.17
N ARG A 677 -2.36 19.35 2.21
CA ARG A 677 -3.76 19.04 2.55
C ARG A 677 -4.11 19.27 4.03
N ILE A 678 -3.13 19.26 4.91
CA ILE A 678 -3.33 19.36 6.37
C ILE A 678 -3.03 20.76 6.88
N GLU A 679 -1.88 21.33 6.50
CA GLU A 679 -1.32 22.58 7.00
C GLU A 679 -0.67 23.36 5.85
N TRP A 680 -1.47 23.83 4.92
CA TRP A 680 -0.99 24.38 3.66
C TRP A 680 -0.04 25.58 3.82
N GLU A 681 -0.23 26.44 4.83
CA GLU A 681 0.61 27.65 5.05
C GLU A 681 2.06 27.23 5.38
N HIS A 682 2.24 26.30 6.31
CA HIS A 682 3.56 25.79 6.66
C HIS A 682 4.16 24.91 5.57
N ALA A 683 3.33 24.15 4.85
CA ALA A 683 3.78 23.35 3.70
C ALA A 683 4.29 24.23 2.56
N MET A 684 3.60 25.35 2.30
CA MET A 684 4.03 26.34 1.32
C MET A 684 5.36 27.01 1.73
N ASP A 685 5.52 27.35 3.00
CA ASP A 685 6.78 27.91 3.52
C ASP A 685 7.95 26.93 3.26
N LEU A 686 7.76 25.63 3.55
CA LEU A 686 8.75 24.61 3.26
C LEU A 686 9.06 24.50 1.76
N ILE A 687 8.02 24.40 0.92
CA ILE A 687 8.16 24.24 -0.53
C ILE A 687 8.86 25.45 -1.14
N VAL A 688 8.44 26.65 -0.77
CA VAL A 688 9.04 27.88 -1.30
C VAL A 688 10.51 28.00 -0.90
N LYS A 689 10.86 27.71 0.34
CA LYS A 689 12.26 27.71 0.81
C LYS A 689 13.09 26.68 0.04
N LEU A 690 12.56 25.48 -0.13
CA LEU A 690 13.22 24.40 -0.86
C LEU A 690 13.51 24.77 -2.31
N ILE A 691 12.50 25.30 -3.01
CA ILE A 691 12.61 25.66 -4.44
C ILE A 691 13.50 26.88 -4.65
N ASN A 692 13.39 27.90 -3.78
CA ASN A 692 14.28 29.06 -3.80
C ASN A 692 15.74 28.64 -3.63
N PHE A 693 16.01 27.75 -2.66
CA PHE A 693 17.35 27.22 -2.43
C PHE A 693 17.87 26.47 -3.66
N ALA A 694 17.07 25.57 -4.22
CA ALA A 694 17.43 24.84 -5.43
C ALA A 694 17.82 25.78 -6.58
N THR A 695 17.06 26.86 -6.74
CA THR A 695 17.32 27.87 -7.78
C THR A 695 18.62 28.63 -7.53
N ASP A 696 18.85 29.05 -6.28
CA ASP A 696 20.10 29.71 -5.89
C ASP A 696 21.32 28.82 -6.21
N ARG A 697 21.20 27.53 -5.91
CA ARG A 697 22.26 26.56 -6.12
C ARG A 697 22.47 26.21 -7.60
N TYR A 698 21.42 26.11 -8.35
CA TYR A 698 21.51 25.90 -9.78
C TYR A 698 22.39 26.96 -10.45
N TYR A 699 22.23 28.22 -10.08
CA TYR A 699 23.06 29.30 -10.61
C TYR A 699 24.49 29.30 -10.08
N ASP A 700 24.72 28.95 -8.83
CA ASP A 700 26.06 28.81 -8.29
C ASP A 700 26.92 27.79 -9.06
N TRP A 701 26.34 26.74 -9.56
CA TRP A 701 27.05 25.66 -10.21
C TRP A 701 27.26 25.85 -11.72
N TRP A 702 26.32 26.46 -12.41
CA TRP A 702 26.27 26.44 -13.86
C TRP A 702 26.58 27.79 -14.52
N TYR A 703 26.44 28.92 -13.85
CA TYR A 703 26.48 30.23 -14.50
C TYR A 703 27.45 31.20 -13.84
N SER A 704 28.54 31.53 -14.57
CA SER A 704 29.50 32.55 -14.14
C SER A 704 28.99 33.99 -14.31
N ASN A 705 27.94 34.19 -15.13
CA ASN A 705 27.46 35.52 -15.54
C ASN A 705 26.31 36.08 -14.67
N GLY A 706 25.88 35.35 -13.65
CA GLY A 706 24.76 35.75 -12.82
C GLY A 706 23.42 35.17 -13.29
N PRO A 707 22.40 35.21 -12.43
CA PRO A 707 21.12 34.62 -12.74
C PRO A 707 20.30 35.48 -13.71
N GLU A 708 19.62 34.80 -14.63
CA GLU A 708 18.56 35.42 -15.44
C GLU A 708 17.31 35.55 -14.55
N SER A 709 16.58 36.66 -14.72
CA SER A 709 15.31 36.87 -14.00
C SER A 709 14.25 37.41 -14.92
N LEU A 710 13.02 37.02 -14.67
CA LEU A 710 11.83 37.60 -15.28
C LEU A 710 11.07 38.38 -14.21
N THR A 711 10.63 39.60 -14.54
CA THR A 711 9.92 40.47 -13.62
C THR A 711 8.43 40.48 -13.93
N PHE A 712 7.63 40.20 -12.91
CA PHE A 712 6.17 40.10 -13.00
C PHE A 712 5.50 41.34 -12.41
N PRO A 713 4.65 42.04 -13.18
CA PRO A 713 3.91 43.19 -12.69
C PRO A 713 2.70 42.73 -11.86
N THR A 714 2.88 42.61 -10.56
CA THR A 714 1.83 42.22 -9.63
C THR A 714 1.19 43.42 -8.93
N GLU A 715 0.05 43.22 -8.29
CA GLU A 715 -0.56 44.25 -7.44
C GLU A 715 0.29 44.61 -6.21
N TYR A 716 1.25 43.74 -5.84
CA TYR A 716 2.22 43.96 -4.73
C TYR A 716 3.50 44.65 -5.21
N GLY A 717 3.60 45.02 -6.49
CA GLY A 717 4.77 45.60 -7.14
C GLY A 717 5.42 44.69 -8.18
N GLU A 718 6.60 45.09 -8.64
CA GLU A 718 7.39 44.24 -9.56
C GLU A 718 8.10 43.14 -8.79
N VAL A 719 7.81 41.88 -9.13
CA VAL A 719 8.36 40.72 -8.48
C VAL A 719 9.31 39.99 -9.44
N PRO A 720 10.62 39.92 -9.13
CA PRO A 720 11.57 39.17 -9.94
C PRO A 720 11.58 37.69 -9.55
N TRP A 721 11.39 36.78 -10.51
CA TRP A 721 11.68 35.36 -10.38
C TRP A 721 12.86 34.96 -11.22
N PHE A 722 13.74 34.16 -10.63
CA PHE A 722 15.01 33.75 -11.18
C PHE A 722 14.93 32.37 -11.80
N GLY A 723 15.54 32.20 -12.96
CA GLY A 723 15.55 30.92 -13.64
C GLY A 723 15.68 31.08 -15.15
N ASN A 724 15.96 29.97 -15.80
CA ASN A 724 15.99 29.81 -17.25
C ASN A 724 14.98 28.73 -17.69
N GLN A 725 15.07 28.28 -18.92
CA GLN A 725 14.24 27.19 -19.48
C GLN A 725 14.24 25.94 -18.60
N GLN A 726 15.39 25.53 -18.10
CA GLN A 726 15.50 24.32 -17.28
C GLN A 726 14.79 24.48 -15.93
N VAL A 727 15.00 25.61 -15.24
CA VAL A 727 14.32 25.92 -13.98
C VAL A 727 12.81 26.01 -14.16
N TYR A 728 12.35 26.66 -15.22
CA TYR A 728 10.93 26.74 -15.57
C TYR A 728 10.31 25.33 -15.74
N GLY A 729 11.06 24.40 -16.31
CA GLY A 729 10.61 23.02 -16.58
C GLY A 729 10.69 22.06 -15.39
N TRP A 730 11.17 22.46 -14.22
CA TRP A 730 11.38 21.55 -13.08
C TRP A 730 10.13 20.81 -12.59
N SER A 731 8.93 21.31 -12.84
CA SER A 731 7.68 20.60 -12.59
C SER A 731 7.39 19.51 -13.64
N ARG A 732 8.25 19.36 -14.64
CA ARG A 732 8.14 18.35 -15.70
C ARG A 732 9.11 17.22 -15.44
N PHE A 733 8.61 16.04 -15.66
CA PHE A 733 9.26 14.79 -15.34
C PHE A 733 10.63 14.54 -16.00
N HIS A 734 10.82 15.01 -17.20
CA HIS A 734 12.01 14.74 -18.05
C HIS A 734 13.10 15.81 -17.95
N MET A 735 12.83 16.88 -17.24
CA MET A 735 13.85 17.92 -17.04
C MET A 735 14.82 17.44 -15.94
N ASN A 736 16.12 17.64 -16.15
CA ASN A 736 17.15 17.35 -15.13
C ASN A 736 16.93 18.22 -13.91
N THR A 737 16.13 17.70 -12.98
CA THR A 737 15.87 18.36 -11.69
C THR A 737 16.26 17.41 -10.57
N VAL A 738 16.48 17.94 -9.38
CA VAL A 738 16.56 17.14 -8.18
C VAL A 738 15.18 16.57 -7.89
N GLU A 739 15.09 15.26 -7.69
CA GLU A 739 13.82 14.53 -7.60
C GLU A 739 12.88 15.10 -6.54
N VAL A 740 13.41 15.50 -5.38
CA VAL A 740 12.64 16.10 -4.29
C VAL A 740 12.00 17.43 -4.69
N VAL A 741 12.70 18.22 -5.52
CA VAL A 741 12.20 19.50 -6.06
C VAL A 741 11.02 19.23 -7.01
N GLY A 742 11.19 18.27 -7.91
CA GLY A 742 10.13 17.83 -8.81
C GLY A 742 8.90 17.31 -8.07
N CYS A 743 9.11 16.47 -7.04
CA CYS A 743 8.02 15.97 -6.18
C CYS A 743 7.27 17.11 -5.49
N ALA A 744 7.98 18.10 -4.94
CA ALA A 744 7.38 19.23 -4.25
C ALA A 744 6.55 20.12 -5.20
N LEU A 745 7.09 20.45 -6.40
CA LEU A 745 6.39 21.24 -7.40
C LEU A 745 5.14 20.54 -7.93
N MET A 746 5.24 19.25 -8.27
CA MET A 746 4.08 18.47 -8.73
C MET A 746 3.02 18.29 -7.63
N ALA A 747 3.44 18.11 -6.38
CA ALA A 747 2.52 18.05 -5.24
C ALA A 747 1.78 19.38 -5.05
N PHE A 748 2.48 20.49 -5.21
CA PHE A 748 1.88 21.82 -5.15
C PHE A 748 0.87 22.06 -6.29
N GLU A 749 1.24 21.70 -7.53
CA GLU A 749 0.32 21.78 -8.67
C GLU A 749 -0.94 20.94 -8.43
N LYS A 750 -0.77 19.69 -7.97
CA LYS A 750 -1.88 18.78 -7.67
C LYS A 750 -2.78 19.31 -6.57
N TRP A 751 -2.20 19.89 -5.52
CA TRP A 751 -2.98 20.48 -4.44
C TRP A 751 -3.80 21.68 -4.90
N LEU A 752 -3.22 22.57 -5.74
CA LEU A 752 -3.97 23.70 -6.31
C LEU A 752 -5.16 23.22 -7.14
N GLU A 753 -5.00 22.17 -7.95
CA GLU A 753 -6.13 21.53 -8.66
C GLU A 753 -7.22 21.10 -7.69
N GLU A 754 -6.83 20.39 -6.61
CA GLU A 754 -7.79 19.92 -5.62
C GLU A 754 -8.55 21.05 -4.93
N GLN A 755 -7.92 22.22 -4.73
CA GLN A 755 -8.60 23.40 -4.19
C GLN A 755 -9.62 23.93 -5.20
N ILE A 756 -9.25 24.05 -6.46
CA ILE A 756 -10.16 24.52 -7.52
C ILE A 756 -11.34 23.57 -7.68
N ASP A 757 -11.11 22.25 -7.70
CA ASP A 757 -12.17 21.22 -7.77
C ASP A 757 -13.15 21.34 -6.59
N LYS A 758 -12.66 21.68 -5.41
CA LYS A 758 -13.46 21.93 -4.21
C LYS A 758 -14.12 23.31 -4.20
N LYS A 759 -13.84 24.15 -5.22
CA LYS A 759 -14.27 25.56 -5.31
C LYS A 759 -13.75 26.43 -4.16
N GLU A 760 -12.56 26.08 -3.65
CA GLU A 760 -11.86 26.89 -2.66
C GLU A 760 -10.96 27.93 -3.36
N SER A 761 -10.79 29.11 -2.75
CA SER A 761 -9.96 30.17 -3.33
C SER A 761 -8.48 29.85 -3.20
N ILE A 762 -7.75 29.99 -4.31
CA ILE A 762 -6.29 29.86 -4.36
C ILE A 762 -5.56 31.22 -4.29
N ALA A 763 -6.28 32.31 -4.08
CA ALA A 763 -5.71 33.68 -4.07
C ALA A 763 -4.59 33.83 -3.02
N LYS A 764 -4.81 33.35 -1.78
CA LYS A 764 -3.80 33.41 -0.71
C LYS A 764 -2.52 32.62 -1.02
N PRO A 765 -2.59 31.33 -1.46
CA PRO A 765 -1.40 30.61 -1.93
C PRO A 765 -0.63 31.33 -3.05
N ILE A 766 -1.33 31.89 -4.02
CA ILE A 766 -0.70 32.63 -5.12
C ILE A 766 -0.06 33.93 -4.61
N GLN A 767 -0.75 34.67 -3.74
CA GLN A 767 -0.17 35.86 -3.08
C GLN A 767 1.11 35.50 -2.34
N PHE A 768 1.09 34.41 -1.55
CA PHE A 768 2.28 33.92 -0.84
C PHE A 768 3.46 33.66 -1.78
N LEU A 769 3.19 33.09 -2.96
CA LEU A 769 4.23 32.88 -3.97
C LEU A 769 4.80 34.19 -4.52
N TYR A 770 3.97 35.20 -4.79
CA TYR A 770 4.47 36.48 -5.25
C TYR A 770 5.30 37.21 -4.18
N GLU A 771 4.95 37.04 -2.90
CA GLU A 771 5.68 37.66 -1.78
C GLU A 771 6.98 36.93 -1.44
N GLN A 772 7.00 35.60 -1.46
CA GLN A 772 8.09 34.79 -0.92
C GLN A 772 8.84 33.94 -1.98
N GLY A 773 8.20 33.65 -3.10
CA GLY A 773 8.78 32.89 -4.20
C GLY A 773 9.79 33.72 -4.97
N ARG A 774 10.90 33.07 -5.39
CA ARG A 774 11.95 33.68 -6.21
C ARG A 774 12.33 32.85 -7.42
N SER A 775 11.71 31.69 -7.57
CA SER A 775 12.06 30.73 -8.62
C SER A 775 11.08 30.77 -9.79
N LEU A 776 11.64 30.78 -11.00
CA LEU A 776 10.86 30.65 -12.23
C LEU A 776 10.14 29.28 -12.37
N ALA A 777 10.52 28.28 -11.58
CA ALA A 777 9.85 26.99 -11.52
C ALA A 777 8.36 27.13 -11.09
N PHE A 778 8.03 28.13 -10.27
CA PHE A 778 6.65 28.41 -9.92
C PHE A 778 5.83 28.89 -11.10
N ALA A 779 6.43 29.67 -12.01
CA ALA A 779 5.73 30.08 -13.23
C ALA A 779 5.37 28.86 -14.10
N GLY A 780 6.25 27.87 -14.19
CA GLY A 780 5.96 26.62 -14.90
C GLY A 780 4.75 25.86 -14.37
N VAL A 781 4.62 25.80 -13.04
CA VAL A 781 3.45 25.22 -12.37
C VAL A 781 2.20 26.03 -12.63
N LEU A 782 2.25 27.35 -12.43
CA LEU A 782 1.09 28.23 -12.54
C LEU A 782 0.58 28.35 -13.99
N ILE A 783 1.47 28.35 -14.97
CA ILE A 783 1.08 28.33 -16.39
C ILE A 783 0.39 27.01 -16.75
N ALA A 784 0.91 25.86 -16.27
CA ALA A 784 0.27 24.59 -16.50
C ALA A 784 -1.14 24.52 -15.87
N LEU A 785 -1.29 25.08 -14.68
CA LEU A 785 -2.58 25.17 -13.99
C LEU A 785 -3.55 26.12 -14.73
N GLY A 786 -3.09 27.32 -15.10
CA GLY A 786 -3.89 28.32 -15.79
C GLY A 786 -4.34 27.89 -17.18
N LYS A 787 -3.56 27.09 -17.89
CA LYS A 787 -3.97 26.50 -19.18
C LYS A 787 -5.18 25.56 -19.04
N ARG A 788 -5.34 24.93 -17.88
CA ARG A 788 -6.51 24.08 -17.56
C ARG A 788 -7.68 24.87 -16.98
N HIS A 789 -7.38 25.98 -16.28
CA HIS A 789 -8.34 26.87 -15.63
C HIS A 789 -8.13 28.30 -16.13
N PRO A 790 -8.54 28.61 -17.38
CA PRO A 790 -8.23 29.91 -18.01
C PRO A 790 -8.72 31.12 -17.25
N GLU A 791 -9.81 31.00 -16.51
CA GLU A 791 -10.38 32.07 -15.69
C GLU A 791 -9.40 32.64 -14.67
N LEU A 792 -8.41 31.86 -14.22
CA LEU A 792 -7.36 32.32 -13.32
C LEU A 792 -6.46 33.40 -13.96
N PHE A 793 -6.31 33.38 -15.27
CA PHE A 793 -5.54 34.41 -15.99
C PHE A 793 -6.26 35.76 -16.07
N LEU A 794 -7.51 35.81 -15.69
CA LEU A 794 -8.23 37.09 -15.60
C LEU A 794 -8.05 37.74 -14.23
N VAL A 795 -7.60 36.99 -13.21
CA VAL A 795 -7.48 37.43 -11.80
C VAL A 795 -6.08 37.10 -11.24
N GLU A 796 -5.92 35.94 -10.61
CA GLU A 796 -4.71 35.60 -9.81
C GLU A 796 -3.45 35.44 -10.66
N LEU A 797 -3.58 34.86 -11.85
CA LEU A 797 -2.47 34.57 -12.75
C LEU A 797 -2.30 35.65 -13.86
N LYS A 798 -3.07 36.72 -13.81
CA LYS A 798 -3.01 37.82 -14.80
C LYS A 798 -1.58 38.36 -14.99
N PRO A 799 -0.76 38.56 -13.93
CA PRO A 799 0.61 39.08 -14.08
C PRO A 799 1.50 38.25 -15.00
N LEU A 800 1.28 36.92 -15.08
CA LEU A 800 2.06 36.02 -15.91
C LEU A 800 1.88 36.30 -17.41
N LEU A 801 0.72 36.79 -17.84
CA LEU A 801 0.44 37.08 -19.26
C LEU A 801 1.24 38.23 -19.79
N PHE A 802 1.74 39.13 -18.93
CA PHE A 802 2.48 40.32 -19.36
C PHE A 802 3.96 40.05 -19.66
N VAL A 803 4.46 38.84 -19.32
CA VAL A 803 5.85 38.45 -19.52
C VAL A 803 5.98 37.61 -20.79
N ARG A 804 6.47 38.23 -21.85
CA ARG A 804 6.59 37.60 -23.17
C ARG A 804 7.42 36.32 -23.17
N GLU A 805 8.49 36.29 -22.43
CA GLU A 805 9.43 35.18 -22.33
C GLU A 805 8.75 33.90 -21.87
N LEU A 806 7.69 33.96 -21.04
CA LEU A 806 6.94 32.80 -20.60
C LEU A 806 6.29 32.02 -21.74
N TYR A 807 5.80 32.71 -22.76
CA TYR A 807 5.22 32.03 -23.95
C TYR A 807 6.25 31.22 -24.70
N MET A 808 7.51 31.67 -24.75
CA MET A 808 8.62 30.95 -25.39
C MET A 808 9.07 29.79 -24.51
N LEU A 809 9.24 30.01 -23.18
CA LEU A 809 9.60 28.98 -22.24
C LEU A 809 8.56 27.85 -22.21
N ASP A 810 7.28 28.19 -22.19
CA ASP A 810 6.19 27.21 -22.25
C ASP A 810 6.21 26.43 -23.57
N SER A 811 6.37 27.11 -24.72
CA SER A 811 6.43 26.44 -26.02
C SER A 811 7.58 25.45 -26.10
N HIS A 812 8.75 25.82 -25.62
CA HIS A 812 9.90 24.93 -25.55
C HIS A 812 9.66 23.72 -24.64
N THR A 813 9.10 23.95 -23.46
CA THR A 813 8.79 22.89 -22.51
C THR A 813 7.75 21.90 -23.05
N VAL A 814 6.71 22.38 -23.74
CA VAL A 814 5.72 21.53 -24.40
C VAL A 814 6.39 20.66 -25.46
N MET A 815 7.28 21.23 -26.28
CA MET A 815 7.98 20.53 -27.34
C MET A 815 8.90 19.42 -26.80
N GLU A 816 9.62 19.66 -25.71
CA GLU A 816 10.48 18.66 -25.07
C GLU A 816 9.66 17.49 -24.48
N ASN A 817 8.47 17.76 -23.92
CA ASN A 817 7.59 16.75 -23.37
C ASN A 817 7.12 15.72 -24.41
N LEU A 818 6.87 16.14 -25.62
CA LEU A 818 6.27 15.31 -26.66
C LEU A 818 7.22 14.21 -27.19
N GLY A 819 8.52 14.27 -26.86
CA GLY A 819 9.55 13.30 -27.32
C GLY A 819 9.84 12.15 -26.35
N THR A 820 9.32 12.18 -25.12
CA THR A 820 9.76 11.24 -24.07
C THR A 820 8.85 10.02 -23.92
N SER A 821 9.42 8.83 -24.12
CA SER A 821 8.77 7.53 -23.88
C SER A 821 9.13 7.06 -22.47
N PHE A 822 8.12 6.86 -21.61
CA PHE A 822 8.32 6.53 -20.19
C PHE A 822 8.27 5.04 -19.93
N TRP A 823 9.42 4.44 -19.60
CA TRP A 823 9.51 3.07 -19.06
C TRP A 823 10.14 3.15 -17.67
N PHE A 824 9.33 3.00 -16.62
CA PHE A 824 9.82 3.00 -15.23
C PHE A 824 9.44 1.73 -14.50
N HIS A 825 10.23 1.39 -13.50
CA HIS A 825 10.04 0.24 -12.62
C HIS A 825 8.96 0.44 -11.55
N ASP A 826 8.34 1.61 -11.49
CA ASP A 826 7.18 1.86 -10.63
C ASP A 826 5.98 1.06 -11.15
N GLY A 827 5.20 0.49 -10.23
CA GLY A 827 4.09 -0.39 -10.59
C GLY A 827 3.09 0.22 -11.59
N GLU A 828 2.34 -0.61 -12.29
CA GLU A 828 1.43 -0.23 -13.39
C GLU A 828 0.48 0.93 -13.03
N VAL A 829 0.01 0.99 -11.78
CA VAL A 829 -0.89 2.06 -11.29
C VAL A 829 -0.22 3.43 -11.33
N ILE A 830 1.00 3.55 -10.81
CA ILE A 830 1.73 4.82 -10.78
C ILE A 830 2.08 5.27 -12.21
N ASN A 831 2.48 4.33 -13.05
CA ASN A 831 2.79 4.63 -14.45
C ASN A 831 1.54 5.11 -15.24
N ASN A 832 0.37 4.57 -14.94
CA ASN A 832 -0.89 5.02 -15.54
C ASN A 832 -1.26 6.43 -15.07
N LEU A 833 -1.17 6.71 -13.77
CA LEU A 833 -1.40 8.04 -13.22
C LEU A 833 -0.45 9.09 -13.83
N ARG A 834 0.82 8.72 -14.05
CA ARG A 834 1.77 9.62 -14.73
C ARG A 834 1.41 9.89 -16.17
N ARG A 835 1.02 8.87 -16.93
CA ARG A 835 0.58 9.06 -18.31
C ARG A 835 -0.64 9.99 -18.38
N GLU A 836 -1.61 9.79 -17.50
CA GLU A 836 -2.76 10.68 -17.36
C GLU A 836 -2.31 12.12 -17.05
N TRP A 837 -1.39 12.29 -16.11
CA TRP A 837 -0.86 13.57 -15.69
C TRP A 837 -0.15 14.31 -16.83
N GLU A 838 0.73 13.64 -17.55
CA GLU A 838 1.45 14.25 -18.69
C GLU A 838 0.59 14.43 -19.93
N SER A 839 -0.47 13.64 -20.11
CA SER A 839 -1.40 13.77 -21.24
C SER A 839 -2.46 14.85 -21.07
N MET A 840 -2.49 15.56 -19.95
CA MET A 840 -3.44 16.66 -19.74
C MET A 840 -3.25 17.79 -20.77
N ASP A 841 -4.35 18.32 -21.30
CA ASP A 841 -4.33 19.37 -22.33
C ASP A 841 -3.45 20.57 -21.96
N GLY A 842 -3.50 21.01 -20.70
CA GLY A 842 -2.66 22.09 -20.20
C GLY A 842 -1.15 21.82 -20.27
N ARG A 843 -0.73 20.56 -20.40
CA ARG A 843 0.66 20.15 -20.52
C ARG A 843 1.09 19.89 -21.96
N GLN A 844 0.14 19.66 -22.85
CA GLN A 844 0.36 19.31 -24.26
C GLN A 844 0.18 20.50 -25.23
N THR A 845 -0.51 21.56 -24.80
CA THR A 845 -0.86 22.69 -25.68
C THR A 845 -0.03 23.91 -25.32
N HIS A 846 0.39 24.69 -26.33
CA HIS A 846 1.14 25.92 -26.14
C HIS A 846 0.30 27.06 -25.55
N LEU A 847 0.87 27.87 -24.66
CA LEU A 847 0.17 28.98 -24.03
C LEU A 847 -0.31 30.00 -25.06
N HIS A 848 0.52 30.33 -26.07
CA HIS A 848 0.14 31.29 -27.08
C HIS A 848 -1.03 30.83 -27.95
N GLU A 849 -1.12 29.55 -28.27
CA GLU A 849 -2.23 28.98 -29.04
C GLU A 849 -3.54 29.05 -28.24
N LEU A 850 -3.48 28.74 -26.95
CA LEU A 850 -4.63 28.89 -26.06
C LEU A 850 -5.02 30.35 -25.88
N ALA A 851 -4.06 31.27 -25.78
CA ALA A 851 -4.31 32.70 -25.70
C ALA A 851 -5.08 33.20 -26.93
N TYR A 852 -4.68 32.79 -28.13
CA TYR A 852 -5.40 33.11 -29.35
C TYR A 852 -6.83 32.56 -29.37
N LYS A 853 -7.01 31.33 -28.90
CA LYS A 853 -8.32 30.71 -28.77
C LYS A 853 -9.19 31.50 -27.79
N TRP A 854 -8.66 31.85 -26.62
CA TRP A 854 -9.41 32.61 -25.60
C TRP A 854 -9.78 34.02 -26.10
N MET A 855 -8.92 34.68 -26.87
CA MET A 855 -9.25 35.96 -27.50
C MET A 855 -10.42 35.84 -28.46
N VAL A 856 -10.52 34.75 -29.21
CA VAL A 856 -11.63 34.49 -30.12
C VAL A 856 -12.93 34.22 -29.34
N GLU A 857 -12.86 33.50 -28.26
CA GLU A 857 -14.03 32.98 -27.51
C GLU A 857 -14.58 33.99 -26.49
N SER A 858 -13.72 34.86 -25.89
CA SER A 858 -14.10 35.70 -24.74
C SER A 858 -13.73 37.17 -24.93
N GLU A 859 -14.67 38.05 -24.58
CA GLU A 859 -14.45 39.52 -24.58
C GLU A 859 -13.52 39.96 -23.44
N ASP A 860 -13.58 39.30 -22.30
CA ASP A 860 -12.72 39.62 -21.16
C ASP A 860 -11.25 39.29 -21.48
N PHE A 861 -11.01 38.16 -22.13
CA PHE A 861 -9.66 37.84 -22.64
C PHE A 861 -9.20 38.82 -23.73
N ARG A 862 -10.05 39.25 -24.63
CA ARG A 862 -9.70 40.30 -25.62
C ARG A 862 -9.24 41.57 -24.92
N ARG A 863 -9.96 42.00 -23.91
CA ARG A 863 -9.60 43.18 -23.11
C ARG A 863 -8.23 43.00 -22.43
N THR A 864 -8.04 41.86 -21.77
CA THR A 864 -6.80 41.54 -21.06
C THR A 864 -5.61 41.47 -22.04
N PHE A 865 -5.75 40.80 -23.16
CA PHE A 865 -4.66 40.71 -24.14
C PHE A 865 -4.39 42.04 -24.89
N ASN A 866 -5.39 42.90 -25.10
CA ASN A 866 -5.17 44.25 -25.57
C ASN A 866 -4.34 45.08 -24.55
N GLU A 867 -4.56 44.87 -23.23
CA GLU A 867 -3.73 45.49 -22.20
C GLU A 867 -2.28 44.98 -22.30
N VAL A 868 -2.11 43.67 -22.42
CA VAL A 868 -0.78 43.04 -22.62
C VAL A 868 -0.08 43.64 -23.84
N ALA A 869 -0.76 43.69 -25.00
CA ALA A 869 -0.23 44.25 -26.21
C ALA A 869 0.18 45.75 -26.06
N SER A 870 -0.63 46.52 -25.34
CA SER A 870 -0.33 47.93 -25.04
C SER A 870 0.91 48.07 -24.16
N THR A 871 1.04 47.21 -23.14
CA THR A 871 2.21 47.21 -22.26
C THR A 871 3.49 46.87 -23.04
N TRP A 872 3.46 45.84 -23.89
CA TRP A 872 4.61 45.46 -24.71
C TRP A 872 5.00 46.55 -25.71
N ARG A 873 4.02 47.28 -26.30
CA ARG A 873 4.30 48.44 -27.12
C ARG A 873 5.02 49.56 -26.33
N ALA A 874 4.57 49.85 -25.14
CA ALA A 874 5.25 50.86 -24.30
C ALA A 874 6.69 50.45 -23.98
N GLN A 875 6.97 49.18 -23.75
CA GLN A 875 8.33 48.66 -23.53
C GLN A 875 9.24 48.85 -24.72
N THR A 876 8.71 48.92 -25.94
CA THR A 876 9.53 49.17 -27.15
C THR A 876 10.11 50.57 -27.23
N ASP A 877 9.56 51.53 -26.51
CA ASP A 877 10.09 52.90 -26.47
C ASP A 877 11.45 53.00 -25.77
N GLU A 878 11.80 52.01 -24.94
CA GLU A 878 13.09 51.92 -24.23
C GLU A 878 14.15 51.18 -25.08
N LEU A 879 13.78 50.55 -26.18
CA LEU A 879 14.67 49.79 -27.04
C LEU A 879 15.19 50.61 -28.26
N PRO A 880 16.42 50.37 -28.72
CA PRO A 880 16.95 51.03 -29.89
C PRO A 880 16.09 50.85 -31.15
N ASP A 881 15.93 51.92 -31.90
CA ASP A 881 15.26 51.84 -33.23
C ASP A 881 15.94 50.82 -34.13
N ASN A 882 15.16 49.96 -34.77
CA ASN A 882 15.62 48.87 -35.60
C ASN A 882 16.38 47.71 -34.93
N SER A 883 16.35 47.59 -33.61
CA SER A 883 16.85 46.38 -32.96
C SER A 883 15.90 45.18 -33.23
N GLU A 884 16.48 44.00 -33.43
CA GLU A 884 15.73 42.77 -33.64
C GLU A 884 14.79 42.51 -32.46
N GLU A 885 15.22 42.84 -31.27
CA GLU A 885 14.46 42.71 -30.03
C GLU A 885 13.19 43.60 -30.04
N ARG A 886 13.32 44.87 -30.45
CA ARG A 886 12.19 45.80 -30.63
C ARG A 886 11.19 45.26 -31.68
N LEU A 887 11.66 44.83 -32.84
CA LEU A 887 10.79 44.26 -33.86
C LEU A 887 10.08 42.98 -33.40
N SER A 888 10.79 42.12 -32.71
CA SER A 888 10.21 40.92 -32.12
C SER A 888 9.09 41.22 -31.12
N LEU A 889 9.32 42.18 -30.21
CA LEU A 889 8.34 42.62 -29.24
C LEU A 889 7.11 43.27 -29.89
N LEU A 890 7.30 44.09 -30.91
CA LEU A 890 6.22 44.70 -31.72
C LEU A 890 5.37 43.62 -32.43
N ARG A 891 6.01 42.57 -32.98
CA ARG A 891 5.32 41.45 -33.62
C ARG A 891 4.48 40.65 -32.61
N TRP A 892 5.01 40.41 -31.44
CA TRP A 892 4.23 39.78 -30.36
C TRP A 892 3.06 40.66 -29.94
N ALA A 893 3.28 41.96 -29.70
CA ALA A 893 2.22 42.92 -29.37
C ALA A 893 1.13 42.98 -30.44
N ALA A 894 1.51 42.96 -31.74
CA ALA A 894 0.55 42.98 -32.82
C ALA A 894 -0.32 41.68 -32.88
N ARG A 895 0.21 40.50 -32.52
CA ARG A 895 -0.53 39.25 -32.48
C ARG A 895 -1.57 39.21 -31.34
N PHE A 896 -1.30 39.89 -30.23
CA PHE A 896 -2.19 39.99 -29.09
C PHE A 896 -3.13 41.17 -29.12
N ASP A 897 -3.03 42.04 -30.18
CA ASP A 897 -3.96 43.13 -30.42
C ASP A 897 -5.15 42.65 -31.26
N TRP A 898 -6.33 42.62 -30.66
CA TRP A 898 -7.54 42.18 -31.33
C TRP A 898 -7.89 42.95 -32.60
N SER A 899 -7.45 44.19 -32.74
CA SER A 899 -7.70 45.00 -33.93
C SER A 899 -7.07 44.42 -35.20
N ASN A 900 -6.03 43.58 -35.07
CA ASN A 900 -5.35 42.91 -36.16
C ASN A 900 -5.97 41.56 -36.55
N TRP A 901 -7.05 41.13 -35.84
CA TRP A 901 -7.72 39.87 -36.13
C TRP A 901 -8.91 40.06 -37.06
N LYS A 902 -8.89 39.37 -38.20
CA LYS A 902 -9.96 39.42 -39.21
C LYS A 902 -10.73 38.09 -39.26
N LYS A 903 -12.02 38.23 -39.47
CA LYS A 903 -12.93 37.12 -39.63
C LYS A 903 -12.92 36.67 -41.08
N PHE A 904 -12.79 35.35 -41.29
CA PHE A 904 -12.93 34.74 -42.59
C PHE A 904 -13.85 33.50 -42.53
N THR A 905 -14.39 33.12 -43.69
CA THR A 905 -15.23 31.94 -43.80
C THR A 905 -14.56 30.90 -44.66
N LEU A 906 -14.45 29.69 -44.16
CA LEU A 906 -13.93 28.55 -44.90
C LEU A 906 -14.95 28.06 -45.93
N ASP A 907 -14.49 27.32 -46.95
CA ASP A 907 -15.34 26.76 -48.02
C ASP A 907 -16.46 25.83 -47.51
N ASP A 908 -16.26 25.24 -46.32
CA ASP A 908 -17.25 24.40 -45.62
C ASP A 908 -18.25 25.18 -44.76
N GLY A 909 -18.19 26.53 -44.78
CA GLY A 909 -19.05 27.43 -44.05
C GLY A 909 -18.64 27.66 -42.57
N ARG A 910 -17.55 27.08 -42.11
CA ARG A 910 -17.01 27.37 -40.75
C ARG A 910 -16.37 28.76 -40.76
N VAL A 911 -16.54 29.48 -39.64
CA VAL A 911 -15.96 30.79 -39.40
C VAL A 911 -14.61 30.63 -38.71
N GLY A 912 -13.57 31.20 -39.26
CA GLY A 912 -12.23 31.30 -38.70
C GLY A 912 -11.86 32.75 -38.40
N TRP A 913 -10.77 32.91 -37.64
CA TRP A 913 -10.15 34.19 -37.36
C TRP A 913 -8.66 34.08 -37.69
N GLN A 914 -8.14 35.09 -38.33
CA GLN A 914 -6.74 35.19 -38.75
C GLN A 914 -6.15 36.52 -38.31
N CYS A 915 -4.96 36.44 -37.67
CA CYS A 915 -4.21 37.65 -37.37
C CYS A 915 -3.47 38.16 -38.62
N GLU A 916 -3.69 39.35 -38.98
CA GLU A 916 -2.94 40.05 -40.04
C GLU A 916 -2.00 41.07 -39.43
N LEU A 917 -0.71 40.79 -39.49
CA LEU A 917 0.31 41.72 -39.02
C LEU A 917 0.37 42.96 -39.91
N PRO A 918 0.61 44.17 -39.33
CA PRO A 918 0.91 45.38 -40.09
C PRO A 918 2.09 45.17 -41.07
N ASP A 919 2.05 45.82 -42.24
CA ASP A 919 3.02 45.58 -43.30
C ASP A 919 4.46 45.88 -42.91
N ASP A 920 4.71 46.83 -42.02
CA ASP A 920 5.99 47.20 -41.46
C ASP A 920 6.56 46.14 -40.46
N LEU A 921 5.71 45.25 -39.98
CA LEU A 921 6.08 44.19 -39.05
C LEU A 921 6.14 42.81 -39.69
N ARG A 922 5.78 42.69 -40.98
CA ARG A 922 5.87 41.43 -41.73
C ARG A 922 7.32 41.09 -42.01
N ASP A 923 7.75 39.95 -41.51
CA ASP A 923 9.05 39.35 -41.79
C ASP A 923 8.84 38.14 -42.67
N ILE A 924 8.84 38.37 -43.99
CA ILE A 924 8.53 37.33 -44.99
C ILE A 924 9.59 36.23 -44.97
N GLU A 925 10.86 36.55 -44.70
CA GLU A 925 11.93 35.54 -44.60
C GLU A 925 11.86 34.77 -43.30
N GLY A 926 11.71 35.43 -42.15
CA GLY A 926 11.56 34.80 -40.84
C GLY A 926 10.25 34.01 -40.67
N GLU A 927 9.13 34.51 -41.27
CA GLU A 927 7.86 33.77 -41.28
C GLU A 927 7.95 32.46 -42.10
N ASN A 928 8.62 32.51 -43.25
CA ASN A 928 8.86 31.32 -44.06
C ASN A 928 9.78 30.32 -43.32
N GLU A 929 10.82 30.77 -42.68
CA GLU A 929 11.71 29.91 -41.85
C GLU A 929 11.00 29.34 -40.64
N PHE A 930 10.20 30.13 -39.95
CA PHE A 930 9.39 29.69 -38.83
C PHE A 930 8.33 28.66 -39.25
N GLN A 931 7.60 28.90 -40.33
CA GLN A 931 6.63 27.94 -40.87
C GLN A 931 7.29 26.64 -41.32
N GLN A 932 8.47 26.70 -41.94
CA GLN A 932 9.24 25.51 -42.28
C GLN A 932 9.66 24.72 -41.04
N ARG A 933 10.15 25.39 -40.01
CA ARG A 933 10.52 24.74 -38.75
C ARG A 933 9.32 24.15 -38.06
N GLN A 934 8.20 24.87 -37.98
CA GLN A 934 6.96 24.38 -37.40
C GLN A 934 6.43 23.15 -38.14
N ALA A 935 6.47 23.18 -39.47
CA ALA A 935 6.12 22.02 -40.28
C ALA A 935 7.03 20.83 -40.01
N LEU A 936 8.34 21.02 -39.90
CA LEU A 936 9.30 19.96 -39.57
C LEU A 936 9.06 19.41 -38.19
N MET A 937 8.80 20.26 -37.22
CA MET A 937 8.57 19.88 -35.84
C MET A 937 7.21 19.19 -35.63
N SER A 938 6.20 19.43 -36.45
CA SER A 938 4.90 18.75 -36.40
C SER A 938 4.94 17.30 -36.90
N ILE A 939 5.90 16.96 -37.73
CA ILE A 939 6.00 15.63 -38.36
C ILE A 939 6.24 14.52 -37.36
N PRO A 940 7.14 14.60 -36.35
CA PRO A 940 7.31 13.59 -35.36
C PRO A 940 6.02 13.29 -34.58
N TYR A 941 5.18 14.29 -34.34
CA TYR A 941 3.87 14.14 -33.68
C TYR A 941 2.88 13.38 -34.52
N GLN A 942 2.74 13.78 -35.75
CA GLN A 942 1.85 13.09 -36.68
C GLN A 942 2.28 11.63 -36.86
N CYS A 943 3.59 11.39 -36.96
CA CYS A 943 4.16 10.05 -37.06
C CYS A 943 3.85 9.22 -35.81
N ARG A 944 4.01 9.81 -34.63
CA ARG A 944 3.71 9.16 -33.37
C ARG A 944 2.23 8.81 -33.28
N GLU A 945 1.34 9.72 -33.60
CA GLU A 945 -0.10 9.46 -33.63
C GLU A 945 -0.45 8.27 -34.52
N TRP A 946 0.13 8.23 -35.74
CA TRP A 946 -0.07 7.13 -36.67
C TRP A 946 0.43 5.78 -36.09
N LEU A 947 1.59 5.79 -35.42
CA LEU A 947 2.18 4.60 -34.83
C LEU A 947 1.35 4.10 -33.62
N GLU A 948 0.95 4.97 -32.73
CA GLU A 948 0.17 4.64 -31.52
C GLU A 948 -1.23 4.14 -31.88
N LYS A 949 -1.90 4.80 -32.83
CA LYS A 949 -3.24 4.40 -33.29
C LYS A 949 -3.22 3.27 -34.31
N ARG A 950 -2.03 2.79 -34.70
CA ARG A 950 -1.83 1.81 -35.80
C ARG A 950 -2.65 2.19 -37.04
N THR A 951 -2.59 3.47 -37.43
CA THR A 951 -3.39 4.03 -38.51
C THR A 951 -3.01 3.37 -39.85
N ILE A 952 -3.99 2.88 -40.57
CA ILE A 952 -3.74 2.33 -41.92
C ILE A 952 -3.56 3.50 -42.89
N LEU A 953 -2.30 3.73 -43.32
CA LEU A 953 -1.99 4.76 -44.29
C LEU A 953 -2.30 4.29 -45.72
N SER A 954 -2.85 5.18 -46.55
CA SER A 954 -3.11 4.93 -47.96
C SER A 954 -1.80 4.85 -48.75
N HIS A 955 -1.89 4.23 -49.93
CA HIS A 955 -0.74 4.13 -50.84
C HIS A 955 -0.17 5.51 -51.24
N ASN A 956 -1.03 6.50 -51.39
CA ASN A 956 -0.64 7.88 -51.72
C ASN A 956 0.13 8.53 -50.54
N GLN A 957 -0.36 8.37 -49.30
CA GLN A 957 0.33 8.90 -48.13
C GLN A 957 1.70 8.25 -47.93
N LEU A 958 1.83 6.95 -48.14
CA LEU A 958 3.13 6.27 -48.07
C LEU A 958 4.09 6.72 -49.17
N ASN A 959 3.60 7.03 -50.39
CA ASN A 959 4.39 7.61 -51.46
C ASN A 959 4.85 9.04 -51.12
N GLU A 960 3.96 9.87 -50.58
CA GLU A 960 4.29 11.23 -50.16
C GLU A 960 5.39 11.22 -49.07
N ILE A 961 5.26 10.35 -48.06
CA ILE A 961 6.30 10.17 -47.04
C ILE A 961 7.64 9.77 -47.67
N TRP A 962 7.62 8.87 -48.63
CA TRP A 962 8.81 8.38 -49.31
C TRP A 962 9.49 9.48 -50.16
N GLU A 963 8.71 10.27 -50.91
CA GLU A 963 9.22 11.40 -51.67
C GLU A 963 9.82 12.50 -50.78
N GLN A 964 9.17 12.77 -49.65
CA GLN A 964 9.64 13.72 -48.66
C GLN A 964 10.98 13.30 -48.06
N LEU A 965 11.13 12.03 -47.69
CA LEU A 965 12.40 11.46 -47.20
C LEU A 965 13.53 11.59 -48.24
N HIS A 966 13.22 11.39 -49.52
CA HIS A 966 14.18 11.53 -50.63
C HIS A 966 14.62 12.97 -50.78
N HIS A 967 13.69 13.90 -50.75
CA HIS A 967 13.96 15.33 -50.87
C HIS A 967 14.89 15.79 -49.71
N TRP A 968 14.62 15.39 -48.49
CA TRP A 968 15.45 15.80 -47.35
C TRP A 968 16.83 15.16 -47.33
N THR A 969 17.01 13.99 -47.87
CA THR A 969 18.33 13.37 -47.98
C THR A 969 19.25 14.18 -48.92
N GLY A 970 18.67 14.82 -49.90
CA GLY A 970 19.37 15.76 -50.79
C GLY A 970 19.82 17.03 -50.08
N ILE A 971 18.94 17.58 -49.21
CA ILE A 971 19.23 18.80 -48.41
C ILE A 971 20.34 18.53 -47.39
N GLU A 972 20.31 17.40 -46.70
CA GLU A 972 21.31 17.05 -45.69
C GLU A 972 22.72 16.92 -46.29
N ARG A 973 22.84 16.30 -47.45
CA ARG A 973 24.12 16.19 -48.16
C ARG A 973 24.66 17.55 -48.64
N ALA A 974 23.76 18.49 -48.99
CA ALA A 974 24.14 19.84 -49.39
C ALA A 974 24.53 20.73 -48.18
N SER A 975 23.94 20.50 -47.02
CA SER A 975 24.12 21.30 -45.80
C SER A 975 25.35 20.91 -44.96
N GLU A 976 25.94 19.73 -45.15
CA GLU A 976 27.23 19.35 -44.50
C GLU A 976 28.38 20.29 -44.86
N GLN A 977 28.19 21.14 -45.86
CA GLN A 977 29.18 22.15 -46.32
C GLN A 977 28.90 23.57 -45.77
N MET A 978 27.84 23.77 -44.95
CA MET A 978 27.45 25.10 -44.48
C MET A 978 27.78 25.32 -42.98
N GLY A 979 28.05 26.60 -42.64
CA GLY A 979 28.52 26.98 -41.29
C GLY A 979 27.53 26.80 -40.14
N ASN A 980 28.01 27.09 -38.90
CA ASN A 980 27.40 26.76 -37.63
C ASN A 980 25.98 27.31 -37.36
N GLU A 981 25.55 28.38 -38.06
CA GLU A 981 24.23 29.01 -37.81
C GLU A 981 23.04 28.16 -38.27
N LYS A 982 23.22 27.19 -39.16
CA LYS A 982 22.16 26.31 -39.69
C LYS A 982 22.07 24.94 -38.97
N LYS A 983 22.82 24.73 -37.90
CA LYS A 983 22.84 23.42 -37.17
C LYS A 983 21.49 23.03 -36.56
N THR A 984 20.70 23.99 -36.11
CA THR A 984 19.42 23.73 -35.46
C THR A 984 18.36 23.21 -36.45
N ILE A 985 18.26 23.85 -37.59
CA ILE A 985 17.34 23.40 -38.67
C ILE A 985 17.73 22.00 -39.16
N LEU A 986 19.00 21.71 -39.23
CA LEU A 986 19.50 20.41 -39.64
C LEU A 986 19.12 19.32 -38.59
N GLN A 987 19.10 19.67 -37.33
CA GLN A 987 18.67 18.78 -36.27
C GLN A 987 17.16 18.48 -36.33
N ASP A 988 16.33 19.50 -36.59
CA ASP A 988 14.89 19.35 -36.78
C ASP A 988 14.58 18.46 -37.99
N HIS A 989 15.31 18.61 -39.08
CA HIS A 989 15.22 17.71 -40.23
C HIS A 989 15.59 16.26 -39.92
N ARG A 990 16.61 16.02 -39.08
CA ARG A 990 17.01 14.67 -38.68
C ARG A 990 15.95 14.00 -37.84
N HIS A 991 15.32 14.73 -36.91
CA HIS A 991 14.24 14.20 -36.08
C HIS A 991 13.00 13.86 -36.90
N ALA A 992 12.55 14.75 -37.76
CA ALA A 992 11.42 14.53 -38.65
C ALA A 992 11.65 13.32 -39.57
N ARG A 993 12.86 13.20 -40.13
CA ARG A 993 13.26 12.08 -40.98
C ARG A 993 13.24 10.75 -40.22
N ALA A 994 13.79 10.71 -39.02
CA ALA A 994 13.79 9.50 -38.17
C ALA A 994 12.36 9.05 -37.88
N ALA A 995 11.46 10.00 -37.59
CA ALA A 995 10.04 9.70 -37.32
C ALA A 995 9.32 9.14 -38.56
N LEU A 996 9.51 9.74 -39.74
CA LEU A 996 8.92 9.22 -40.96
C LEU A 996 9.46 7.83 -41.33
N LEU A 997 10.76 7.58 -41.13
CA LEU A 997 11.36 6.26 -41.32
C LEU A 997 10.75 5.24 -40.39
N ALA A 998 10.51 5.59 -39.13
CA ALA A 998 9.86 4.69 -38.14
C ALA A 998 8.44 4.30 -38.61
N VAL A 999 7.67 5.24 -39.18
CA VAL A 999 6.34 4.97 -39.75
C VAL A 999 6.42 4.01 -40.92
N LEU A 1000 7.33 4.24 -41.85
CA LEU A 1000 7.50 3.36 -43.01
C LEU A 1000 7.93 1.95 -42.61
N LEU A 1001 8.87 1.82 -41.66
CA LEU A 1001 9.35 0.53 -41.18
C LEU A 1001 8.30 -0.23 -40.34
N SER A 1002 7.41 0.45 -39.66
CA SER A 1002 6.41 -0.14 -38.77
C SER A 1002 5.07 -0.38 -39.50
N ILE A 1003 4.45 0.69 -39.98
CA ILE A 1003 3.12 0.64 -40.63
C ILE A 1003 3.21 0.37 -42.12
N GLY A 1004 4.23 0.96 -42.81
CA GLY A 1004 4.45 0.84 -44.24
C GLY A 1004 5.32 -0.34 -44.69
N ASN A 1005 5.66 -1.25 -43.81
CA ASN A 1005 6.61 -2.34 -44.08
C ASN A 1005 6.22 -3.22 -45.29
N ASP A 1006 4.93 -3.57 -45.37
CA ASP A 1006 4.43 -4.34 -46.53
C ASP A 1006 4.50 -3.57 -47.86
N TRP A 1007 4.30 -2.24 -47.82
CA TRP A 1007 4.44 -1.36 -48.96
C TRP A 1007 5.89 -1.19 -49.38
N LEU A 1008 6.84 -1.07 -48.41
CA LEU A 1008 8.28 -1.04 -48.70
C LEU A 1008 8.77 -2.32 -49.37
N ASN A 1009 8.27 -3.49 -48.89
CA ASN A 1009 8.71 -4.79 -49.41
C ASN A 1009 8.18 -5.15 -50.79
N LYS A 1010 7.13 -4.46 -51.27
CA LYS A 1010 6.57 -4.70 -52.60
C LYS A 1010 7.43 -4.18 -53.76
N ASP A 1011 8.39 -3.28 -53.52
CA ASP A 1011 9.24 -2.68 -54.54
C ASP A 1011 10.71 -2.70 -54.12
N ALA A 1012 11.52 -3.48 -54.81
CA ALA A 1012 12.93 -3.62 -54.52
C ALA A 1012 13.75 -2.31 -54.60
N SER A 1013 13.25 -1.30 -55.34
CA SER A 1013 13.88 0.00 -55.41
C SER A 1013 13.80 0.82 -54.12
N ARG A 1014 12.91 0.42 -53.19
CA ARG A 1014 12.69 1.08 -51.90
C ARG A 1014 13.57 0.49 -50.78
N ARG A 1015 14.36 -0.58 -51.03
CA ARG A 1015 15.18 -1.28 -50.04
C ARG A 1015 16.54 -0.64 -49.68
N PRO A 1016 17.17 0.27 -50.42
CA PRO A 1016 18.53 0.77 -50.12
C PRO A 1016 18.63 1.71 -48.89
N TRP A 1017 17.60 1.91 -48.16
CA TRP A 1017 17.52 2.74 -46.97
C TRP A 1017 17.44 1.85 -45.72
#